data_a46991da5f37e309875580e7a2f0a035
#
_entry.id   a46991da5f37e309875580e7a2f0a035
#
_cell.length_a   1.000
_cell.length_b   1.000
_cell.length_c   1.000
_cell.angle_alpha   90.00
_cell.angle_beta   90.00
_cell.angle_gamma   90.00
#
_symmetry.space_group_name_H-M   'P 1'
#
loop_
_entity.id
_entity.type
_entity.pdbx_description
1 polymer ?
#
loop_
_entity_poly.entity_id
_entity_poly.type
_entity_poly.pdbx_seq_one_letter_code
_entity_poly.pdbx_strand_id
1 'polypeptide(L)'
;MPYMPSLSQLQQTDAFLRRHLGPDQGEQQAMLDALGLASREQLIEQTVPPAIRLQGELNLPPALDEQAALAKLKGYAEQNQLWTSLIGMGYHGTITPPVILRNVLENPGWYTAYTPYQPEIAQGRLEALLNYQQMIIDLTGLDLANASLLDEATAAAEAMTLARRMAKSKSNRFFVDENCHPQTLSVVQTRAEAFGFELVVGTLDELAGHEVFGALLQYPDTHGEIRDLRPAIEQLHAQQALACVAADLLSLLLLTPPGELGADVVLGSTQRFGVPMGYGGPHAAYFASRDEFKRGMPGRIIGVSKDARGNTALRMALQTREQHIRREKANSNICTAQVLLANIAGFYAVYHGPQGLKRIAQRVHRLTAILAAGLEQKGIVRLNQHFFDTLTLEVGGAQTAIIESAEAAQINLRILGRGRLGVSLDETCDERTVEQLLAIFLGADHGLDVAALDAGELAAGIPAGLQRESGYLEHPVFNSHHSETEMLRYLKQLENKDLALNQAMIPLGSCTMKLNATSEMIPITWAEFANLHPFVPRGQAQGYRLMIEELEAWLCAITGFDAISMQPNSGAQGEYAGLVAIRKYHESRGEGQRDICLIPSSAHGTNPASAQMVSMRVVIVECDKGGNVDLEDLKRKAAEAGDRLSCLMITYPSTHGVYEENVREICAAIHAHGGQVYMDGANLNAQVGLARPADIGADVSHMNLHKTFCIPHGGGGPGMGPIGVKAHLAPFVANHPVVELEGPQPGNGAVSAAPWGSATILPISWMYIAMMGPQLRDATEVAILGANYLANRLGGAFPVLYSGRNGRVAHECILDLRPLKAASGISEEDVAKRLMDYGFHAPTMSFPVPGTLMIEPTESESKAELDRFVEAMLSIRAEIAKVQDGEWPADNNPLVRAPHTLADVIGEWDRPYSIAEAVTPSAHARAHKYWPAVNRVDNVYGDRNLFCACVPVDAYRD
;
A
#
# COMPACT_ATOMS: atom_id res chain seq x y z
N MET A 1 -34.20 36.37 32.03
CA MET A 1 -33.97 34.92 32.21
C MET A 1 -32.84 34.55 31.30
N PRO A 2 -31.89 33.72 31.71
CA PRO A 2 -30.89 33.24 30.78
C PRO A 2 -31.58 32.46 29.65
N TYR A 3 -31.32 32.81 28.42
CA TYR A 3 -31.83 32.12 27.23
C TYR A 3 -31.37 30.69 27.26
N MET A 4 -32.28 29.73 27.36
CA MET A 4 -31.96 28.31 27.22
C MET A 4 -32.17 27.94 25.74
N PRO A 5 -31.11 27.48 25.04
CA PRO A 5 -31.26 27.09 23.66
C PRO A 5 -32.29 25.97 23.50
N SER A 6 -32.96 25.92 22.36
CA SER A 6 -33.86 24.82 22.02
C SER A 6 -33.09 23.51 21.82
N LEU A 7 -33.77 22.39 21.97
CA LEU A 7 -33.14 21.08 21.76
C LEU A 7 -32.51 20.95 20.35
N SER A 8 -33.21 21.49 19.34
CA SER A 8 -32.71 21.53 17.97
C SER A 8 -31.42 22.36 17.78
N GLN A 9 -31.26 23.43 18.59
CA GLN A 9 -30.01 24.22 18.60
C GLN A 9 -28.87 23.54 19.38
N LEU A 10 -29.20 22.54 20.18
CA LEU A 10 -28.23 21.75 20.95
C LEU A 10 -27.85 20.44 20.23
N GLN A 11 -28.55 20.10 19.17
CA GLN A 11 -28.17 18.97 18.30
C GLN A 11 -26.87 19.32 17.52
N GLN A 12 -25.86 18.49 17.67
CA GLN A 12 -24.55 18.68 17.03
C GLN A 12 -24.41 17.82 15.75
N THR A 13 -25.28 18.05 14.77
CA THR A 13 -25.25 17.31 13.49
C THR A 13 -24.00 17.56 12.66
N ASP A 14 -23.30 18.67 12.97
CA ASP A 14 -22.01 19.04 12.31
C ASP A 14 -20.80 18.81 13.24
N ALA A 15 -20.94 18.00 14.28
CA ALA A 15 -19.90 17.84 15.30
C ALA A 15 -18.60 17.31 14.72
N PHE A 16 -18.67 16.36 13.78
CA PHE A 16 -17.48 15.79 13.16
C PHE A 16 -16.80 16.76 12.18
N LEU A 17 -17.54 17.51 11.38
CA LEU A 17 -16.97 18.53 10.49
C LEU A 17 -16.03 19.48 11.25
N ARG A 18 -16.46 19.98 12.42
CA ARG A 18 -15.65 20.88 13.26
C ARG A 18 -14.44 20.20 13.90
N ARG A 19 -14.43 18.88 13.98
CA ARG A 19 -13.29 18.09 14.49
C ARG A 19 -12.32 17.73 13.39
N HIS A 20 -12.81 17.58 12.16
CA HIS A 20 -12.01 17.24 10.99
C HIS A 20 -11.30 18.48 10.41
N LEU A 21 -12.03 19.59 10.24
CA LEU A 21 -11.43 20.83 9.72
C LEU A 21 -10.51 21.47 10.76
N GLY A 22 -9.26 21.73 10.36
CA GLY A 22 -8.26 22.35 11.22
C GLY A 22 -8.61 23.79 11.58
N PRO A 23 -8.82 24.70 10.60
CA PRO A 23 -9.17 26.09 10.89
C PRO A 23 -10.67 26.23 11.20
N ASP A 24 -10.99 26.95 12.27
CA ASP A 24 -12.37 27.36 12.56
C ASP A 24 -12.86 28.47 11.62
N GLN A 25 -14.14 28.88 11.75
CA GLN A 25 -14.74 29.89 10.87
C GLN A 25 -14.01 31.23 10.95
N GLY A 26 -13.57 31.66 12.15
CA GLY A 26 -12.82 32.91 12.33
C GLY A 26 -11.43 32.83 11.71
N GLU A 27 -10.77 31.70 11.87
CA GLU A 27 -9.48 31.43 11.26
C GLU A 27 -9.56 31.35 9.74
N GLN A 28 -10.61 30.69 9.19
CA GLN A 28 -10.87 30.68 7.75
C GLN A 28 -11.09 32.09 7.22
N GLN A 29 -11.83 32.93 7.93
CA GLN A 29 -12.03 34.33 7.54
C GLN A 29 -10.70 35.08 7.54
N ALA A 30 -9.87 34.91 8.55
CA ALA A 30 -8.54 35.53 8.59
C ALA A 30 -7.63 35.08 7.44
N MET A 31 -7.74 33.81 7.01
CA MET A 31 -7.03 33.30 5.82
C MET A 31 -7.57 33.93 4.53
N LEU A 32 -8.88 34.10 4.41
CA LEU A 32 -9.54 34.77 3.27
C LEU A 32 -9.15 36.26 3.20
N ASP A 33 -9.15 36.94 4.34
CA ASP A 33 -8.72 38.35 4.43
C ASP A 33 -7.25 38.52 3.96
N ALA A 34 -6.36 37.61 4.30
CA ALA A 34 -4.99 37.59 3.81
C ALA A 34 -4.89 37.40 2.29
N LEU A 35 -5.89 36.78 1.67
CA LEU A 35 -6.02 36.61 0.23
C LEU A 35 -6.77 37.75 -0.46
N GLY A 36 -7.35 38.69 0.28
CA GLY A 36 -8.19 39.76 -0.21
C GLY A 36 -9.57 39.27 -0.70
N LEU A 37 -10.11 38.23 -0.10
CA LEU A 37 -11.38 37.57 -0.47
C LEU A 37 -12.42 37.69 0.63
N ALA A 38 -13.68 37.83 0.23
CA ALA A 38 -14.79 37.97 1.18
C ALA A 38 -15.34 36.61 1.67
N SER A 39 -15.23 35.56 0.86
CA SER A 39 -15.77 34.23 1.18
C SER A 39 -15.06 33.09 0.46
N ARG A 40 -15.32 31.84 0.92
CA ARG A 40 -14.85 30.63 0.25
C ARG A 40 -15.42 30.48 -1.16
N GLU A 41 -16.71 30.86 -1.33
CA GLU A 41 -17.37 30.85 -2.66
C GLU A 41 -16.59 31.71 -3.66
N GLN A 42 -16.15 32.90 -3.24
CA GLN A 42 -15.35 33.79 -4.09
C GLN A 42 -14.01 33.16 -4.42
N LEU A 43 -13.36 32.46 -3.48
CA LEU A 43 -12.14 31.71 -3.73
C LEU A 43 -12.37 30.63 -4.78
N ILE A 44 -13.42 29.82 -4.63
CA ILE A 44 -13.75 28.73 -5.57
C ILE A 44 -14.08 29.28 -6.95
N GLU A 45 -14.82 30.40 -7.03
CA GLU A 45 -15.09 31.08 -8.28
C GLU A 45 -13.83 31.56 -9.00
N GLN A 46 -12.84 32.00 -8.25
CA GLN A 46 -11.57 32.44 -8.80
C GLN A 46 -10.61 31.30 -9.16
N THR A 47 -10.79 30.12 -8.58
CA THR A 47 -9.86 29.00 -8.69
C THR A 47 -10.34 27.92 -9.65
N VAL A 48 -11.59 27.47 -9.49
CA VAL A 48 -12.15 26.34 -10.25
C VAL A 48 -12.78 26.81 -11.54
N PRO A 49 -12.42 26.23 -12.71
CA PRO A 49 -13.01 26.60 -13.99
C PRO A 49 -14.53 26.44 -14.00
N PRO A 50 -15.30 27.43 -14.52
CA PRO A 50 -16.77 27.35 -14.53
C PRO A 50 -17.31 26.14 -15.28
N ALA A 51 -16.60 25.71 -16.34
CA ALA A 51 -17.02 24.61 -17.21
C ALA A 51 -17.11 23.24 -16.51
N ILE A 52 -16.42 23.08 -15.40
CA ILE A 52 -16.37 21.80 -14.69
C ILE A 52 -17.10 21.82 -13.34
N ARG A 53 -17.54 23.02 -12.86
CA ARG A 53 -18.14 23.12 -11.52
C ARG A 53 -19.43 22.31 -11.43
N LEU A 54 -19.50 21.51 -10.36
CA LEU A 54 -20.72 20.80 -9.99
C LEU A 54 -21.85 21.79 -9.66
N GLN A 55 -23.01 21.56 -10.22
CA GLN A 55 -24.21 22.32 -9.90
C GLN A 55 -25.01 21.60 -8.82
N GLY A 56 -25.33 22.30 -7.75
CA GLY A 56 -26.07 21.76 -6.61
C GLY A 56 -25.18 21.11 -5.54
N GLU A 57 -25.82 20.38 -4.65
CA GLU A 57 -25.16 19.68 -3.55
C GLU A 57 -24.76 18.25 -3.94
N LEU A 58 -23.80 17.67 -3.17
CA LEU A 58 -23.48 16.27 -3.29
C LEU A 58 -24.69 15.42 -2.85
N ASN A 59 -25.06 14.47 -3.70
CA ASN A 59 -26.14 13.53 -3.40
C ASN A 59 -25.66 12.42 -2.44
N LEU A 60 -25.45 12.81 -1.19
CA LEU A 60 -25.05 11.91 -0.09
C LEU A 60 -26.08 11.99 1.03
N PRO A 61 -26.19 10.95 1.88
CA PRO A 61 -27.00 11.03 3.09
C PRO A 61 -26.56 12.16 4.02
N PRO A 62 -27.47 12.68 4.87
CA PRO A 62 -27.09 13.63 5.91
C PRO A 62 -25.95 13.08 6.78
N ALA A 63 -25.06 13.97 7.22
CA ALA A 63 -23.94 13.62 8.09
C ALA A 63 -24.41 12.98 9.40
N LEU A 64 -23.72 11.95 9.83
CA LEU A 64 -23.91 11.30 11.12
C LEU A 64 -22.89 11.85 12.14
N ASP A 65 -23.24 11.89 13.41
CA ASP A 65 -22.23 12.06 14.44
C ASP A 65 -21.39 10.77 14.63
N GLU A 66 -20.29 10.85 15.36
CA GLU A 66 -19.36 9.73 15.55
C GLU A 66 -20.04 8.50 16.16
N GLN A 67 -20.94 8.70 17.14
CA GLN A 67 -21.63 7.59 17.80
C GLN A 67 -22.67 6.93 16.88
N ALA A 68 -23.43 7.73 16.14
CA ALA A 68 -24.41 7.21 15.19
C ALA A 68 -23.74 6.46 14.04
N ALA A 69 -22.60 6.98 13.52
CA ALA A 69 -21.83 6.32 12.48
C ALA A 69 -21.24 4.97 12.96
N LEU A 70 -20.60 4.95 14.14
CA LEU A 70 -20.11 3.73 14.77
C LEU A 70 -21.22 2.72 15.04
N ALA A 71 -22.37 3.17 15.53
CA ALA A 71 -23.51 2.29 15.81
C ALA A 71 -24.08 1.68 14.51
N LYS A 72 -24.21 2.49 13.44
CA LYS A 72 -24.70 2.01 12.14
C LYS A 72 -23.73 0.97 11.56
N LEU A 73 -22.43 1.27 11.57
CA LEU A 73 -21.41 0.36 11.04
C LEU A 73 -21.31 -0.92 11.89
N LYS A 74 -21.48 -0.81 13.23
CA LYS A 74 -21.54 -1.99 14.11
C LYS A 74 -22.74 -2.87 13.77
N GLY A 75 -23.89 -2.28 13.46
CA GLY A 75 -25.06 -3.01 12.99
C GLY A 75 -24.85 -3.75 11.66
N TYR A 76 -23.94 -3.26 10.79
CA TYR A 76 -23.46 -4.01 9.63
C TYR A 76 -22.52 -5.12 10.06
N ALA A 77 -21.51 -4.83 10.86
CA ALA A 77 -20.53 -5.79 11.33
C ALA A 77 -21.19 -7.03 11.96
N GLU A 78 -22.21 -6.82 12.80
CA GLU A 78 -22.97 -7.88 13.47
C GLU A 78 -23.78 -8.80 12.52
N GLN A 79 -23.92 -8.44 11.24
CA GLN A 79 -24.48 -9.30 10.22
C GLN A 79 -23.45 -10.24 9.57
N ASN A 80 -22.17 -10.03 9.84
CA ASN A 80 -21.14 -10.98 9.47
C ASN A 80 -21.14 -12.17 10.44
N GLN A 81 -20.95 -13.36 9.91
CA GLN A 81 -20.92 -14.58 10.70
C GLN A 81 -19.47 -15.06 10.84
N LEU A 82 -18.93 -14.95 12.03
CA LEU A 82 -17.58 -15.41 12.35
C LEU A 82 -17.59 -16.90 12.65
N TRP A 83 -17.31 -17.69 11.63
CA TRP A 83 -17.12 -19.14 11.76
C TRP A 83 -15.63 -19.47 11.75
N THR A 84 -15.25 -20.59 12.32
CA THR A 84 -13.89 -21.11 12.19
C THR A 84 -13.65 -21.43 10.72
N SER A 85 -12.67 -20.73 10.12
CA SER A 85 -12.37 -20.90 8.69
C SER A 85 -11.18 -21.82 8.50
N LEU A 86 -11.40 -22.99 7.94
CA LEU A 86 -10.37 -23.97 7.60
C LEU A 86 -10.24 -24.12 6.07
N ILE A 87 -10.51 -23.03 5.35
CA ILE A 87 -10.43 -22.93 3.88
C ILE A 87 -8.98 -22.90 3.42
N GLY A 88 -8.11 -22.21 4.14
CA GLY A 88 -6.70 -21.99 3.73
C GLY A 88 -6.56 -21.10 2.51
N MET A 89 -5.94 -21.60 1.45
CA MET A 89 -5.74 -20.88 0.18
C MET A 89 -4.97 -19.56 0.36
N GLY A 90 -3.95 -19.55 1.23
CA GLY A 90 -3.12 -18.39 1.49
C GLY A 90 -3.65 -17.41 2.54
N TYR A 91 -4.80 -17.72 3.17
CA TYR A 91 -5.39 -16.93 4.26
C TYR A 91 -5.65 -17.84 5.46
N HIS A 92 -5.16 -17.48 6.62
CA HIS A 92 -5.19 -18.31 7.82
C HIS A 92 -5.48 -17.48 9.07
N GLY A 93 -6.15 -18.07 10.05
CA GLY A 93 -6.27 -17.46 11.35
C GLY A 93 -4.91 -17.30 12.02
N THR A 94 -4.72 -16.17 12.69
CA THR A 94 -3.49 -15.86 13.44
C THR A 94 -3.84 -15.05 14.67
N ILE A 95 -2.96 -15.08 15.68
CA ILE A 95 -3.14 -14.36 16.93
C ILE A 95 -2.22 -13.14 16.93
N THR A 96 -2.80 -11.96 16.68
CA THR A 96 -2.06 -10.71 16.82
C THR A 96 -1.74 -10.45 18.28
N PRO A 97 -0.45 -10.37 18.69
CA PRO A 97 -0.11 -10.05 20.08
C PRO A 97 -0.71 -8.69 20.49
N PRO A 98 -1.41 -8.59 21.65
CA PRO A 98 -2.06 -7.34 22.06
C PRO A 98 -1.12 -6.14 22.15
N VAL A 99 0.13 -6.36 22.52
CA VAL A 99 1.16 -5.31 22.57
C VAL A 99 1.47 -4.74 21.19
N ILE A 100 1.43 -5.55 20.14
CA ILE A 100 1.61 -5.11 18.76
C ILE A 100 0.33 -4.45 18.25
N LEU A 101 -0.83 -5.06 18.49
CA LEU A 101 -2.12 -4.51 18.09
C LEU A 101 -2.27 -3.05 18.58
N ARG A 102 -2.14 -2.83 19.88
CA ARG A 102 -2.35 -1.50 20.48
C ARG A 102 -1.24 -0.49 20.14
N ASN A 103 0.01 -0.93 20.09
CA ASN A 103 1.14 -0.01 19.96
C ASN A 103 1.68 0.12 18.52
N VAL A 104 1.10 -0.56 17.55
CA VAL A 104 1.41 -0.42 16.12
C VAL A 104 0.13 -0.12 15.32
N LEU A 105 -0.80 -1.09 15.25
CA LEU A 105 -2.00 -0.96 14.41
C LEU A 105 -2.94 0.15 14.90
N GLU A 106 -3.09 0.31 16.22
CA GLU A 106 -3.93 1.35 16.83
C GLU A 106 -3.14 2.62 17.23
N ASN A 107 -1.84 2.67 16.91
CA ASN A 107 -0.98 3.80 17.32
C ASN A 107 -0.75 4.77 16.16
N PRO A 108 -1.21 6.04 16.26
CA PRO A 108 -1.04 7.03 15.20
C PRO A 108 0.43 7.36 14.90
N GLY A 109 1.37 7.15 15.82
CA GLY A 109 2.79 7.29 15.56
C GLY A 109 3.30 6.34 14.48
N TRP A 110 2.63 5.19 14.30
CA TRP A 110 2.94 4.22 13.25
C TRP A 110 2.06 4.36 12.02
N TYR A 111 0.73 4.45 12.17
CA TYR A 111 -0.15 4.41 11.01
C TYR A 111 -0.30 5.76 10.27
N THR A 112 0.03 6.90 10.90
CA THR A 112 -0.06 8.20 10.22
C THR A 112 1.24 8.64 9.52
N ALA A 113 2.30 7.85 9.58
CA ALA A 113 3.56 8.14 8.92
C ALA A 113 3.49 7.87 7.41
N TYR A 114 4.40 8.49 6.65
CA TYR A 114 4.53 8.28 5.19
C TYR A 114 5.73 7.41 4.83
N THR A 115 5.86 7.08 3.55
CA THR A 115 7.03 6.40 2.99
C THR A 115 8.32 7.10 3.42
N PRO A 116 9.34 6.37 3.90
CA PRO A 116 10.54 6.96 4.50
C PRO A 116 11.51 7.55 3.46
N TYR A 117 11.02 8.46 2.60
CA TYR A 117 11.85 9.19 1.64
C TYR A 117 12.86 10.12 2.30
N GLN A 118 12.56 10.56 3.52
CA GLN A 118 13.43 11.41 4.33
C GLN A 118 13.96 10.56 5.49
N PRO A 119 15.10 9.89 5.31
CA PRO A 119 15.55 8.85 6.23
C PRO A 119 15.90 9.38 7.62
N GLU A 120 16.33 10.64 7.75
CA GLU A 120 16.76 11.20 9.03
C GLU A 120 15.64 11.31 10.07
N ILE A 121 14.38 11.35 9.61
CA ILE A 121 13.19 11.43 10.45
C ILE A 121 12.32 10.14 10.36
N ALA A 122 12.90 9.04 9.92
CA ALA A 122 12.21 7.78 9.68
C ALA A 122 13.07 6.56 10.08
N GLN A 123 14.05 6.73 10.95
CA GLN A 123 15.00 5.66 11.30
C GLN A 123 14.33 4.50 12.03
N GLY A 124 13.26 4.73 12.79
CA GLY A 124 12.52 3.68 13.47
C GLY A 124 11.75 2.78 12.51
N ARG A 125 11.01 3.35 11.55
CA ARG A 125 10.32 2.58 10.50
C ARG A 125 11.31 1.86 9.58
N LEU A 126 12.42 2.51 9.25
CA LEU A 126 13.47 1.90 8.44
C LEU A 126 14.10 0.70 9.15
N GLU A 127 14.31 0.78 10.47
CA GLU A 127 14.80 -0.35 11.28
C GLU A 127 13.77 -1.49 11.31
N ALA A 128 12.49 -1.18 11.52
CA ALA A 128 11.42 -2.18 11.48
C ALA A 128 11.34 -2.91 10.13
N LEU A 129 11.47 -2.17 9.02
CA LEU A 129 11.48 -2.74 7.67
C LEU A 129 12.76 -3.53 7.38
N LEU A 130 13.90 -3.12 7.93
CA LEU A 130 15.14 -3.89 7.81
C LEU A 130 15.04 -5.23 8.55
N ASN A 131 14.43 -5.23 9.74
CA ASN A 131 14.11 -6.47 10.47
C ASN A 131 13.18 -7.38 9.66
N TYR A 132 12.16 -6.81 9.01
CA TYR A 132 11.29 -7.56 8.11
C TYR A 132 12.08 -8.18 6.95
N GLN A 133 12.95 -7.43 6.28
CA GLN A 133 13.81 -7.96 5.21
C GLN A 133 14.70 -9.10 5.72
N GLN A 134 15.33 -8.93 6.89
CA GLN A 134 16.15 -9.98 7.48
C GLN A 134 15.35 -11.25 7.79
N MET A 135 14.14 -11.10 8.32
CA MET A 135 13.24 -12.23 8.57
C MET A 135 12.97 -13.01 7.27
N ILE A 136 12.67 -12.31 6.20
CA ILE A 136 12.39 -12.95 4.91
C ILE A 136 13.63 -13.61 4.32
N ILE A 137 14.80 -12.96 4.39
CA ILE A 137 16.09 -13.54 3.96
C ILE A 137 16.33 -14.86 4.67
N ASP A 138 16.25 -14.85 6.01
CA ASP A 138 16.52 -16.02 6.84
C ASP A 138 15.54 -17.16 6.57
N LEU A 139 14.27 -16.87 6.45
CA LEU A 139 13.24 -17.89 6.25
C LEU A 139 13.24 -18.50 4.85
N THR A 140 13.53 -17.69 3.83
CA THR A 140 13.53 -18.13 2.43
C THR A 140 14.84 -18.75 1.96
N GLY A 141 15.95 -18.48 2.69
CA GLY A 141 17.28 -18.92 2.31
C GLY A 141 17.85 -18.20 1.08
N LEU A 142 17.40 -16.96 0.81
CA LEU A 142 17.87 -16.11 -0.28
C LEU A 142 18.69 -14.93 0.22
N ASP A 143 19.36 -14.22 -0.68
CA ASP A 143 20.37 -13.21 -0.33
C ASP A 143 19.77 -11.84 -0.03
N LEU A 144 18.59 -11.53 -0.58
CA LEU A 144 18.00 -10.21 -0.56
C LEU A 144 16.47 -10.27 -0.52
N ALA A 145 15.84 -9.41 0.26
CA ALA A 145 14.40 -9.22 0.28
C ALA A 145 14.03 -7.75 0.13
N ASN A 146 12.83 -7.47 -0.38
CA ASN A 146 12.27 -6.13 -0.40
C ASN A 146 11.49 -5.82 0.89
N ALA A 147 11.05 -4.57 1.02
CA ALA A 147 10.33 -4.06 2.18
C ALA A 147 8.80 -4.18 2.03
N SER A 148 8.31 -5.14 1.32
CA SER A 148 6.96 -5.59 1.01
C SER A 148 6.44 -5.28 -0.40
N LEU A 149 5.45 -6.07 -0.80
CA LEU A 149 4.57 -5.86 -1.95
C LEU A 149 3.10 -5.89 -1.49
N LEU A 150 2.16 -5.93 -2.44
CA LEU A 150 0.73 -5.73 -2.18
C LEU A 150 0.03 -6.99 -1.64
N ASP A 151 0.21 -8.13 -2.32
CA ASP A 151 -0.27 -9.46 -1.94
C ASP A 151 0.52 -10.55 -2.68
N GLU A 152 0.32 -11.82 -2.33
CA GLU A 152 1.04 -12.94 -2.95
C GLU A 152 0.83 -13.01 -4.46
N ALA A 153 -0.39 -12.87 -4.92
CA ALA A 153 -0.72 -13.00 -6.34
C ALA A 153 -0.07 -11.90 -7.20
N THR A 154 -0.05 -10.66 -6.70
CA THR A 154 0.66 -9.56 -7.39
C THR A 154 2.17 -9.73 -7.31
N ALA A 155 2.70 -10.26 -6.21
CA ALA A 155 4.12 -10.60 -6.09
C ALA A 155 4.51 -11.70 -7.10
N ALA A 156 3.66 -12.69 -7.33
CA ALA A 156 3.87 -13.73 -8.34
C ALA A 156 3.89 -13.15 -9.76
N ALA A 157 2.99 -12.22 -10.08
CA ALA A 157 2.99 -11.51 -11.36
C ALA A 157 4.24 -10.65 -11.54
N GLU A 158 4.74 -10.01 -10.48
CA GLU A 158 6.03 -9.29 -10.50
C GLU A 158 7.21 -10.25 -10.70
N ALA A 159 7.18 -11.46 -10.11
CA ALA A 159 8.22 -12.47 -10.32
C ALA A 159 8.27 -12.93 -11.77
N MET A 160 7.14 -13.15 -12.42
CA MET A 160 7.08 -13.45 -13.87
C MET A 160 7.75 -12.34 -14.69
N THR A 161 7.45 -11.08 -14.40
CA THR A 161 8.05 -9.95 -15.13
C THR A 161 9.55 -9.80 -14.85
N LEU A 162 9.98 -10.07 -13.62
CA LEU A 162 11.41 -10.14 -13.29
C LEU A 162 12.09 -11.28 -14.04
N ALA A 163 11.51 -12.48 -14.04
CA ALA A 163 12.03 -13.63 -14.76
C ALA A 163 12.22 -13.32 -16.25
N ARG A 164 11.24 -12.66 -16.89
CA ARG A 164 11.34 -12.25 -18.30
C ARG A 164 12.50 -11.30 -18.56
N ARG A 165 12.77 -10.36 -17.65
CA ARG A 165 13.88 -9.40 -17.79
C ARG A 165 15.25 -10.00 -17.53
N MET A 166 15.34 -10.96 -16.62
CA MET A 166 16.62 -11.46 -16.09
C MET A 166 17.04 -12.80 -16.68
N ALA A 167 16.10 -13.66 -17.11
CA ALA A 167 16.40 -14.94 -17.72
C ALA A 167 17.14 -14.77 -19.05
N LYS A 168 18.05 -15.68 -19.33
CA LYS A 168 18.78 -15.75 -20.61
C LYS A 168 18.01 -16.53 -21.68
N SER A 169 17.00 -17.30 -21.29
CA SER A 169 16.09 -17.99 -22.18
C SER A 169 15.41 -17.03 -23.15
N LYS A 170 15.25 -17.42 -24.40
CA LYS A 170 14.59 -16.65 -25.47
C LYS A 170 13.12 -16.97 -25.63
N SER A 171 12.61 -17.96 -24.90
CA SER A 171 11.21 -18.32 -24.90
C SER A 171 10.32 -17.14 -24.53
N ASN A 172 9.08 -17.11 -25.04
CA ASN A 172 8.03 -16.17 -24.60
C ASN A 172 7.00 -16.85 -23.67
N ARG A 173 7.34 -18.07 -23.20
CA ARG A 173 6.45 -18.88 -22.36
C ARG A 173 6.87 -18.79 -20.90
N PHE A 174 5.87 -18.67 -20.02
CA PHE A 174 6.04 -18.80 -18.58
C PHE A 174 5.21 -19.99 -18.09
N PHE A 175 5.83 -20.88 -17.33
CA PHE A 175 5.12 -22.03 -16.77
C PHE A 175 4.54 -21.68 -15.40
N VAL A 176 3.33 -22.17 -15.11
CA VAL A 176 2.72 -22.09 -13.78
C VAL A 176 2.24 -23.48 -13.39
N ASP A 177 2.69 -23.94 -12.24
CA ASP A 177 2.16 -25.20 -11.65
C ASP A 177 0.65 -25.03 -11.45
N GLU A 178 -0.15 -25.96 -11.99
CA GLU A 178 -1.62 -25.96 -11.87
C GLU A 178 -2.08 -26.00 -10.41
N ASN A 179 -1.21 -26.43 -9.49
CA ASN A 179 -1.45 -26.49 -8.06
C ASN A 179 -1.04 -25.20 -7.31
N CYS A 180 -0.82 -24.08 -8.00
CA CYS A 180 -0.81 -22.76 -7.39
C CYS A 180 -2.21 -22.37 -6.92
N HIS A 181 -2.31 -21.44 -5.99
CA HIS A 181 -3.61 -20.92 -5.57
C HIS A 181 -4.37 -20.30 -6.75
N PRO A 182 -5.70 -20.56 -6.90
CA PRO A 182 -6.48 -20.09 -8.04
C PRO A 182 -6.40 -18.57 -8.27
N GLN A 183 -6.42 -17.78 -7.20
CA GLN A 183 -6.30 -16.32 -7.27
C GLN A 183 -4.91 -15.89 -7.77
N THR A 184 -3.86 -16.58 -7.37
CA THR A 184 -2.49 -16.31 -7.84
C THR A 184 -2.36 -16.61 -9.32
N LEU A 185 -2.85 -17.77 -9.76
CA LEU A 185 -2.89 -18.15 -11.18
C LEU A 185 -3.64 -17.10 -12.02
N SER A 186 -4.81 -16.65 -11.56
CA SER A 186 -5.62 -15.66 -12.29
C SER A 186 -4.91 -14.31 -12.44
N VAL A 187 -4.26 -13.81 -11.40
CA VAL A 187 -3.52 -12.53 -11.47
C VAL A 187 -2.30 -12.65 -12.39
N VAL A 188 -1.57 -13.77 -12.32
CA VAL A 188 -0.44 -14.05 -13.23
C VAL A 188 -0.92 -14.12 -14.67
N GLN A 189 -2.05 -14.78 -14.93
CA GLN A 189 -2.66 -14.86 -16.26
C GLN A 189 -3.05 -13.48 -16.80
N THR A 190 -3.73 -12.65 -16.00
CA THR A 190 -4.10 -11.27 -16.39
C THR A 190 -2.86 -10.46 -16.76
N ARG A 191 -1.77 -10.61 -15.98
CA ARG A 191 -0.51 -9.94 -16.25
C ARG A 191 0.20 -10.47 -17.51
N ALA A 192 0.19 -11.78 -17.71
CA ALA A 192 0.77 -12.44 -18.89
C ALA A 192 0.06 -11.98 -20.18
N GLU A 193 -1.28 -11.96 -20.18
CA GLU A 193 -2.09 -11.45 -21.28
C GLU A 193 -1.75 -9.98 -21.61
N ALA A 194 -1.61 -9.14 -20.58
CA ALA A 194 -1.27 -7.74 -20.75
C ALA A 194 0.11 -7.53 -21.40
N PHE A 195 1.09 -8.39 -21.10
CA PHE A 195 2.43 -8.34 -21.72
C PHE A 195 2.54 -9.15 -23.02
N GLY A 196 1.52 -9.92 -23.38
CA GLY A 196 1.57 -10.83 -24.54
C GLY A 196 2.48 -12.03 -24.29
N PHE A 197 2.65 -12.48 -23.04
CA PHE A 197 3.36 -13.72 -22.72
C PHE A 197 2.40 -14.91 -22.88
N GLU A 198 2.94 -16.05 -23.35
CA GLU A 198 2.22 -17.32 -23.38
C GLU A 198 2.34 -17.98 -22.00
N LEU A 199 1.21 -18.16 -21.34
CA LEU A 199 1.16 -18.87 -20.07
C LEU A 199 0.90 -20.36 -20.31
N VAL A 200 1.76 -21.23 -19.76
CA VAL A 200 1.59 -22.68 -19.77
C VAL A 200 1.23 -23.14 -18.37
N VAL A 201 0.02 -23.59 -18.17
CA VAL A 201 -0.46 -24.14 -16.89
C VAL A 201 -0.46 -25.66 -16.99
N GLY A 202 0.23 -26.34 -16.07
CA GLY A 202 0.31 -27.79 -16.08
C GLY A 202 0.96 -28.36 -14.82
N THR A 203 1.09 -29.67 -14.76
CA THR A 203 1.78 -30.38 -13.68
C THR A 203 3.30 -30.23 -13.78
N LEU A 204 4.02 -30.40 -12.67
CA LEU A 204 5.49 -30.31 -12.68
C LEU A 204 6.12 -31.32 -13.66
N ASP A 205 5.52 -32.48 -13.87
CA ASP A 205 6.02 -33.51 -14.79
C ASP A 205 5.94 -33.04 -16.26
N GLU A 206 4.98 -32.18 -16.59
CA GLU A 206 4.82 -31.61 -17.94
C GLU A 206 5.82 -30.52 -18.25
N LEU A 207 6.46 -29.93 -17.25
CA LEU A 207 7.48 -28.88 -17.43
C LEU A 207 8.57 -29.28 -18.42
N ALA A 208 8.95 -30.58 -18.43
CA ALA A 208 9.95 -31.13 -19.33
C ALA A 208 9.63 -30.95 -20.82
N GLY A 209 8.35 -30.85 -21.16
CA GLY A 209 7.87 -30.68 -22.54
C GLY A 209 7.87 -29.24 -23.06
N HIS A 210 8.26 -28.25 -22.24
CA HIS A 210 8.12 -26.85 -22.57
C HIS A 210 9.45 -26.08 -22.46
N GLU A 211 9.77 -25.30 -23.49
CA GLU A 211 10.77 -24.24 -23.40
C GLU A 211 10.15 -23.00 -22.79
N VAL A 212 10.71 -22.52 -21.66
CA VAL A 212 10.16 -21.39 -20.89
C VAL A 212 11.24 -20.37 -20.51
N PHE A 213 10.86 -19.14 -20.17
CA PHE A 213 11.79 -18.17 -19.59
C PHE A 213 11.79 -18.21 -18.06
N GLY A 214 10.81 -18.86 -17.45
CA GLY A 214 10.70 -19.05 -16.02
C GLY A 214 9.47 -19.85 -15.67
N ALA A 215 9.36 -20.21 -14.40
CA ALA A 215 8.20 -20.90 -13.85
C ALA A 215 7.82 -20.38 -12.47
N LEU A 216 6.52 -20.47 -12.14
CA LEU A 216 5.99 -20.31 -10.79
C LEU A 216 5.60 -21.67 -10.24
N LEU A 217 6.18 -22.02 -9.09
CA LEU A 217 5.94 -23.24 -8.32
C LEU A 217 5.33 -22.88 -6.96
N GLN A 218 4.56 -23.78 -6.36
CA GLN A 218 3.92 -23.51 -5.04
C GLN A 218 4.45 -24.50 -3.99
N TYR A 219 4.73 -24.02 -2.75
CA TYR A 219 5.38 -24.81 -1.69
C TYR A 219 4.90 -24.40 -0.28
N PRO A 220 4.11 -25.23 0.44
CA PRO A 220 3.31 -26.35 -0.10
C PRO A 220 2.32 -25.91 -1.17
N ASP A 221 1.80 -26.84 -1.96
CA ASP A 221 0.85 -26.50 -3.02
C ASP A 221 -0.57 -26.20 -2.46
N THR A 222 -1.50 -25.80 -3.34
CA THR A 222 -2.86 -25.40 -2.94
C THR A 222 -3.68 -26.52 -2.30
N HIS A 223 -3.25 -27.79 -2.51
CA HIS A 223 -3.87 -28.99 -1.94
C HIS A 223 -3.15 -29.47 -0.69
N GLY A 224 -2.09 -28.76 -0.27
CA GLY A 224 -1.27 -29.06 0.90
C GLY A 224 -0.14 -30.05 0.64
N GLU A 225 0.08 -30.52 -0.61
CA GLU A 225 1.17 -31.44 -0.91
C GLU A 225 2.53 -30.75 -0.83
N ILE A 226 3.47 -31.40 -0.16
CA ILE A 226 4.88 -30.99 -0.08
C ILE A 226 5.68 -31.81 -1.07
N ARG A 227 6.11 -31.17 -2.17
CA ARG A 227 6.90 -31.82 -3.23
C ARG A 227 8.35 -31.36 -3.19
N ASP A 228 9.27 -32.25 -3.56
CA ASP A 228 10.65 -31.86 -3.81
C ASP A 228 10.75 -31.07 -5.12
N LEU A 229 11.08 -29.79 -5.00
CA LEU A 229 11.14 -28.88 -6.16
C LEU A 229 12.51 -28.90 -6.86
N ARG A 230 13.54 -29.56 -6.30
CA ARG A 230 14.90 -29.60 -6.87
C ARG A 230 14.93 -30.06 -8.30
N PRO A 231 14.26 -31.16 -8.71
CA PRO A 231 14.31 -31.62 -10.10
C PRO A 231 13.71 -30.60 -11.08
N ALA A 232 12.61 -29.93 -10.73
CA ALA A 232 11.99 -28.90 -11.56
C ALA A 232 12.89 -27.65 -11.68
N ILE A 233 13.52 -27.25 -10.58
CA ILE A 233 14.45 -26.10 -10.54
C ILE A 233 15.70 -26.39 -11.41
N GLU A 234 16.30 -27.57 -11.28
CA GLU A 234 17.44 -27.99 -12.09
C GLU A 234 17.10 -27.99 -13.60
N GLN A 235 15.91 -28.43 -13.95
CA GLN A 235 15.41 -28.41 -15.32
C GLN A 235 15.23 -26.98 -15.86
N LEU A 236 14.70 -26.05 -15.05
CA LEU A 236 14.58 -24.63 -15.41
C LEU A 236 15.97 -24.02 -15.65
N HIS A 237 16.90 -24.26 -14.76
CA HIS A 237 18.27 -23.76 -14.89
C HIS A 237 18.97 -24.33 -16.12
N ALA A 238 18.74 -25.58 -16.48
CA ALA A 238 19.28 -26.18 -17.72
C ALA A 238 18.79 -25.45 -18.99
N GLN A 239 17.59 -24.84 -18.93
CA GLN A 239 17.02 -24.01 -19.98
C GLN A 239 17.39 -22.51 -19.85
N GLN A 240 18.22 -22.13 -18.88
CA GLN A 240 18.52 -20.73 -18.55
C GLN A 240 17.27 -19.92 -18.17
N ALA A 241 16.25 -20.58 -17.64
CA ALA A 241 15.01 -20.04 -17.12
C ALA A 241 15.11 -19.83 -15.60
N LEU A 242 14.29 -18.95 -15.02
CA LEU A 242 14.26 -18.68 -13.58
C LEU A 242 13.19 -19.52 -12.89
N ALA A 243 13.54 -20.03 -11.70
CA ALA A 243 12.63 -20.71 -10.78
C ALA A 243 12.09 -19.72 -9.74
N CYS A 244 10.79 -19.41 -9.81
CA CYS A 244 10.06 -18.61 -8.83
C CYS A 244 9.21 -19.53 -7.98
N VAL A 245 9.28 -19.41 -6.66
CA VAL A 245 8.54 -20.24 -5.71
C VAL A 245 7.64 -19.38 -4.84
N ALA A 246 6.33 -19.61 -4.90
CA ALA A 246 5.38 -19.08 -3.93
C ALA A 246 5.35 -20.02 -2.72
N ALA A 247 5.66 -19.50 -1.53
CA ALA A 247 5.82 -20.34 -0.34
C ALA A 247 5.04 -19.78 0.85
N ASP A 248 4.46 -20.69 1.65
CA ASP A 248 3.88 -20.36 2.93
C ASP A 248 4.99 -20.13 3.98
N LEU A 249 5.07 -18.89 4.49
CA LEU A 249 6.15 -18.48 5.38
C LEU A 249 6.22 -19.26 6.69
N LEU A 250 5.07 -19.66 7.27
CA LEU A 250 5.03 -20.42 8.51
C LEU A 250 5.57 -21.84 8.30
N SER A 251 5.29 -22.45 7.17
CA SER A 251 5.81 -23.78 6.86
C SER A 251 7.33 -23.81 6.73
N LEU A 252 7.94 -22.70 6.30
CA LEU A 252 9.41 -22.58 6.15
C LEU A 252 10.17 -22.61 7.48
N LEU A 253 9.49 -22.55 8.62
CA LEU A 253 10.09 -22.82 9.94
C LEU A 253 10.43 -24.30 10.15
N LEU A 254 9.77 -25.19 9.38
CA LEU A 254 9.96 -26.64 9.46
C LEU A 254 10.44 -27.26 8.14
N LEU A 255 10.20 -26.60 6.99
CA LEU A 255 10.58 -27.07 5.66
C LEU A 255 11.91 -26.48 5.20
N THR A 256 12.67 -27.23 4.43
CA THR A 256 13.85 -26.73 3.73
C THR A 256 13.49 -25.50 2.91
N PRO A 257 14.16 -24.37 3.08
CA PRO A 257 13.85 -23.13 2.36
C PRO A 257 14.00 -23.29 0.85
N PRO A 258 13.11 -22.67 0.05
CA PRO A 258 13.22 -22.76 -1.40
C PRO A 258 14.54 -22.23 -1.97
N GLY A 259 15.18 -21.24 -1.32
CA GLY A 259 16.53 -20.78 -1.70
C GLY A 259 17.58 -21.88 -1.61
N GLU A 260 17.50 -22.75 -0.60
CA GLU A 260 18.38 -23.92 -0.44
C GLU A 260 18.05 -25.04 -1.44
N LEU A 261 16.79 -25.13 -1.91
CA LEU A 261 16.40 -26.02 -2.98
C LEU A 261 16.87 -25.52 -4.36
N GLY A 262 17.38 -24.30 -4.45
CA GLY A 262 17.91 -23.70 -5.67
C GLY A 262 17.03 -22.61 -6.31
N ALA A 263 15.93 -22.22 -5.70
CA ALA A 263 15.05 -21.17 -6.23
C ALA A 263 15.81 -19.85 -6.47
N ASP A 264 15.42 -19.12 -7.51
CA ASP A 264 15.96 -17.80 -7.87
C ASP A 264 15.19 -16.66 -7.21
N VAL A 265 13.87 -16.85 -7.05
CA VAL A 265 12.92 -15.92 -6.43
C VAL A 265 12.00 -16.70 -5.51
N VAL A 266 11.78 -16.18 -4.31
CA VAL A 266 10.78 -16.73 -3.37
C VAL A 266 9.86 -15.60 -2.94
N LEU A 267 8.56 -15.85 -2.99
CA LEU A 267 7.51 -14.88 -2.69
C LEU A 267 6.38 -15.53 -1.89
N GLY A 268 5.52 -14.72 -1.32
CA GLY A 268 4.35 -15.20 -0.58
C GLY A 268 3.72 -14.11 0.26
N SER A 269 2.83 -14.50 1.17
CA SER A 269 2.20 -13.60 2.13
C SER A 269 2.80 -13.73 3.52
N THR A 270 2.93 -12.60 4.23
CA THR A 270 3.29 -12.60 5.66
C THR A 270 2.07 -12.54 6.57
N GLN A 271 0.87 -12.72 6.04
CA GLN A 271 -0.38 -12.59 6.79
C GLN A 271 -0.41 -13.45 8.05
N ARG A 272 0.09 -14.69 7.99
CA ARG A 272 0.14 -15.62 9.14
C ARG A 272 1.02 -15.14 10.31
N PHE A 273 1.80 -14.09 10.13
CA PHE A 273 2.63 -13.49 11.17
C PHE A 273 1.90 -12.33 11.84
N GLY A 274 0.78 -12.65 12.48
CA GLY A 274 0.03 -11.74 13.33
C GLY A 274 -0.84 -10.70 12.61
N VAL A 275 -1.07 -10.82 11.32
CA VAL A 275 -1.95 -9.92 10.57
C VAL A 275 -3.31 -10.58 10.39
N PRO A 276 -4.43 -9.97 10.84
CA PRO A 276 -5.77 -10.52 10.65
C PRO A 276 -6.11 -10.79 9.18
N MET A 277 -6.98 -11.77 8.91
CA MET A 277 -7.41 -12.12 7.54
C MET A 277 -8.11 -10.97 6.81
N GLY A 278 -8.92 -10.18 7.55
CA GLY A 278 -9.48 -8.93 7.08
C GLY A 278 -10.30 -9.00 5.80
N TYR A 279 -11.01 -10.10 5.57
CA TYR A 279 -11.76 -10.33 4.35
C TYR A 279 -10.91 -10.15 3.06
N GLY A 280 -9.60 -10.42 3.18
CA GLY A 280 -8.66 -10.37 2.08
C GLY A 280 -7.51 -9.36 2.17
N GLY A 281 -7.52 -8.50 3.16
CA GLY A 281 -6.40 -7.58 3.38
C GLY A 281 -6.78 -6.26 4.04
N PRO A 282 -5.77 -5.37 4.21
CA PRO A 282 -4.42 -5.42 3.59
C PRO A 282 -3.48 -6.45 4.22
N HIS A 283 -2.63 -7.07 3.38
CA HIS A 283 -1.58 -7.99 3.80
C HIS A 283 -0.26 -7.61 3.14
N ALA A 284 0.87 -7.78 3.84
CA ALA A 284 2.17 -7.59 3.24
C ALA A 284 2.61 -8.87 2.52
N ALA A 285 2.83 -8.79 1.22
CA ALA A 285 3.56 -9.83 0.51
C ALA A 285 5.05 -9.64 0.68
N TYR A 286 5.79 -10.73 0.73
CA TYR A 286 7.24 -10.72 0.68
C TYR A 286 7.75 -11.11 -0.70
N PHE A 287 8.96 -10.67 -1.01
CA PHE A 287 9.65 -10.99 -2.23
C PHE A 287 11.15 -11.04 -1.96
N ALA A 288 11.74 -12.21 -2.11
CA ALA A 288 13.17 -12.43 -1.96
C ALA A 288 13.79 -12.91 -3.27
N SER A 289 15.05 -12.59 -3.49
CA SER A 289 15.80 -13.05 -4.67
C SER A 289 17.28 -13.25 -4.39
N ARG A 290 17.97 -13.90 -5.32
CA ARG A 290 19.44 -13.91 -5.35
C ARG A 290 19.98 -12.50 -5.57
N ASP A 291 21.15 -12.18 -5.04
CA ASP A 291 21.78 -10.87 -5.13
C ASP A 291 21.94 -10.38 -6.57
N GLU A 292 22.20 -11.28 -7.50
CA GLU A 292 22.37 -10.92 -8.93
C GLU A 292 21.13 -10.27 -9.55
N PHE A 293 19.92 -10.47 -8.98
CA PHE A 293 18.66 -9.90 -9.47
C PHE A 293 18.25 -8.60 -8.78
N LYS A 294 19.03 -8.09 -7.82
CA LYS A 294 18.71 -6.89 -7.04
C LYS A 294 18.28 -5.66 -7.84
N ARG A 295 18.86 -5.46 -9.03
CA ARG A 295 18.49 -4.35 -9.92
C ARG A 295 17.18 -4.58 -10.67
N GLY A 296 16.71 -5.81 -10.74
CA GLY A 296 15.44 -6.22 -11.34
C GLY A 296 14.29 -6.33 -10.34
N MET A 297 14.57 -6.37 -9.03
CA MET A 297 13.61 -6.59 -7.97
C MET A 297 12.54 -5.49 -7.93
N PRO A 298 11.24 -5.83 -7.82
CA PRO A 298 10.17 -4.85 -7.61
C PRO A 298 10.13 -4.36 -6.16
N GLY A 299 9.40 -3.26 -5.92
CA GLY A 299 9.19 -2.71 -4.60
C GLY A 299 10.43 -2.02 -4.02
N ARG A 300 10.28 -1.51 -2.80
CA ARG A 300 11.34 -0.78 -2.10
C ARG A 300 12.28 -1.73 -1.36
N ILE A 301 13.54 -1.31 -1.22
CA ILE A 301 14.54 -2.03 -0.44
C ILE A 301 15.15 -1.05 0.56
N ILE A 302 15.25 -1.46 1.81
CA ILE A 302 15.95 -0.71 2.84
C ILE A 302 17.42 -1.12 2.83
N GLY A 303 18.29 -0.14 2.92
CA GLY A 303 19.74 -0.35 2.97
C GLY A 303 20.40 0.44 4.08
N VAL A 304 21.59 -0.01 4.43
CA VAL A 304 22.46 0.61 5.44
C VAL A 304 23.42 1.57 4.76
N SER A 305 23.60 2.74 5.36
CA SER A 305 24.55 3.78 4.98
C SER A 305 25.20 4.38 6.22
N LYS A 306 25.78 5.57 6.08
CA LYS A 306 26.34 6.37 7.15
C LYS A 306 25.73 7.77 7.13
N ASP A 307 25.67 8.39 8.28
CA ASP A 307 25.39 9.82 8.39
C ASP A 307 26.67 10.68 8.21
N ALA A 308 26.52 11.99 8.23
CA ALA A 308 27.63 12.94 8.08
C ALA A 308 28.69 12.85 9.21
N ARG A 309 28.38 12.15 10.31
CA ARG A 309 29.31 11.89 11.43
C ARG A 309 29.97 10.50 11.34
N GLY A 310 29.60 9.70 10.33
CA GLY A 310 30.08 8.33 10.16
C GLY A 310 29.28 7.28 10.94
N ASN A 311 28.21 7.66 11.66
CA ASN A 311 27.36 6.71 12.35
C ASN A 311 26.49 5.93 11.34
N THR A 312 26.11 4.71 11.70
CA THR A 312 25.18 3.91 10.92
C THR A 312 23.84 4.63 10.75
N ALA A 313 23.37 4.72 9.52
CA ALA A 313 22.09 5.32 9.17
C ALA A 313 21.38 4.49 8.10
N LEU A 314 20.08 4.34 8.23
CA LEU A 314 19.25 3.56 7.32
C LEU A 314 18.63 4.46 6.26
N ARG A 315 18.36 3.89 5.09
CA ARG A 315 17.77 4.61 3.94
C ARG A 315 17.07 3.65 2.99
N MET A 316 16.25 4.18 2.09
CA MET A 316 15.80 3.41 0.93
C MET A 316 16.95 3.29 -0.08
N ALA A 317 17.24 2.08 -0.52
CA ALA A 317 18.32 1.75 -1.44
C ALA A 317 17.82 1.56 -2.88
N LEU A 318 18.72 1.69 -3.87
CA LEU A 318 18.46 1.39 -5.28
C LEU A 318 17.24 2.12 -5.88
N GLN A 319 16.95 3.35 -5.45
CA GLN A 319 15.79 4.12 -5.91
C GLN A 319 15.78 4.38 -7.42
N THR A 320 16.94 4.33 -8.08
CA THR A 320 17.07 4.55 -9.54
C THR A 320 16.31 3.55 -10.41
N ARG A 321 15.82 2.45 -9.87
CA ARG A 321 14.99 1.44 -10.56
C ARG A 321 13.49 1.69 -10.41
N GLU A 322 13.08 2.63 -9.55
CA GLU A 322 11.69 2.92 -9.23
C GLU A 322 11.04 3.90 -10.22
N GLN A 323 9.71 3.90 -10.30
CA GLN A 323 8.93 4.65 -11.27
C GLN A 323 9.05 6.17 -11.13
N HIS A 324 9.29 6.71 -9.93
CA HIS A 324 9.47 8.14 -9.72
C HIS A 324 10.77 8.69 -10.33
N ILE A 325 11.73 7.81 -10.67
CA ILE A 325 12.97 8.17 -11.35
C ILE A 325 12.98 7.67 -12.80
N ARG A 326 12.63 6.42 -13.04
CA ARG A 326 12.75 5.79 -14.37
C ARG A 326 11.52 5.90 -15.25
N ARG A 327 10.35 6.28 -14.73
CA ARG A 327 9.10 6.38 -15.47
C ARG A 327 8.78 5.10 -16.27
N GLU A 328 8.63 5.18 -17.60
CA GLU A 328 8.37 4.05 -18.50
C GLU A 328 9.46 2.96 -18.50
N LYS A 329 10.63 3.23 -17.96
CA LYS A 329 11.73 2.25 -17.82
C LYS A 329 11.81 1.65 -16.42
N ALA A 330 10.85 1.90 -15.57
CA ALA A 330 10.78 1.32 -14.23
C ALA A 330 10.59 -0.21 -14.27
N ASN A 331 11.01 -0.87 -13.21
CA ASN A 331 10.84 -2.32 -13.10
C ASN A 331 9.38 -2.71 -12.79
N SER A 332 8.65 -1.83 -12.09
CA SER A 332 7.26 -2.01 -11.67
C SER A 332 6.60 -0.64 -11.53
N ASN A 333 5.27 -0.61 -11.56
CA ASN A 333 4.49 0.60 -11.27
C ASN A 333 4.19 0.79 -9.78
N ILE A 334 4.52 -0.17 -8.92
CA ILE A 334 4.21 -0.14 -7.48
C ILE A 334 4.87 1.08 -6.83
N CYS A 335 4.03 1.94 -6.23
CA CYS A 335 4.43 3.11 -5.44
C CYS A 335 4.12 2.88 -3.96
N THR A 336 2.86 2.59 -3.64
CA THR A 336 2.39 2.26 -2.30
C THR A 336 2.43 0.75 -2.12
N ALA A 337 3.07 0.28 -1.04
CA ALA A 337 3.10 -1.12 -0.61
C ALA A 337 2.32 -1.29 0.70
N GLN A 338 2.50 -2.41 1.40
CA GLN A 338 1.78 -2.69 2.66
C GLN A 338 2.74 -2.61 3.85
N VAL A 339 3.33 -1.43 4.08
CA VAL A 339 4.42 -1.21 5.03
C VAL A 339 4.00 -1.45 6.47
N LEU A 340 2.82 -0.94 6.90
CA LEU A 340 2.35 -1.15 8.27
C LEU A 340 2.19 -2.64 8.60
N LEU A 341 1.67 -3.41 7.65
CA LEU A 341 1.48 -4.86 7.80
C LEU A 341 2.83 -5.62 7.80
N ALA A 342 3.79 -5.15 7.01
CA ALA A 342 5.17 -5.67 7.05
C ALA A 342 5.82 -5.42 8.42
N ASN A 343 5.63 -4.22 9.00
CA ASN A 343 6.11 -3.92 10.34
C ASN A 343 5.45 -4.83 11.39
N ILE A 344 4.13 -5.06 11.31
CA ILE A 344 3.43 -5.98 12.21
C ILE A 344 4.01 -7.39 12.12
N ALA A 345 4.20 -7.91 10.89
CA ALA A 345 4.78 -9.24 10.67
C ALA A 345 6.22 -9.35 11.19
N GLY A 346 7.05 -8.32 10.97
CA GLY A 346 8.39 -8.23 11.51
C GLY A 346 8.41 -8.22 13.04
N PHE A 347 7.52 -7.42 13.66
CA PHE A 347 7.38 -7.37 15.11
C PHE A 347 6.81 -8.65 15.71
N TYR A 348 5.94 -9.36 15.01
CA TYR A 348 5.49 -10.68 15.38
C TYR A 348 6.67 -11.65 15.51
N ALA A 349 7.58 -11.63 14.53
CA ALA A 349 8.79 -12.44 14.58
C ALA A 349 9.74 -12.01 15.71
N VAL A 350 9.89 -10.71 15.95
CA VAL A 350 10.70 -10.17 17.06
C VAL A 350 10.12 -10.61 18.42
N TYR A 351 8.80 -10.54 18.59
CA TYR A 351 8.13 -10.87 19.85
C TYR A 351 8.18 -12.37 20.17
N HIS A 352 7.90 -13.23 19.19
CA HIS A 352 7.91 -14.68 19.39
C HIS A 352 9.33 -15.28 19.36
N GLY A 353 10.24 -14.68 18.63
CA GLY A 353 11.58 -15.21 18.39
C GLY A 353 11.57 -16.53 17.62
N PRO A 354 12.74 -17.06 17.24
CA PRO A 354 12.84 -18.27 16.44
C PRO A 354 12.20 -19.49 17.13
N GLN A 355 12.32 -19.60 18.44
CA GLN A 355 11.76 -20.73 19.19
C GLN A 355 10.24 -20.65 19.34
N GLY A 356 9.69 -19.43 19.56
CA GLY A 356 8.25 -19.22 19.63
C GLY A 356 7.57 -19.51 18.29
N LEU A 357 8.12 -18.99 17.21
CA LEU A 357 7.62 -19.25 15.84
C LEU A 357 7.68 -20.73 15.49
N LYS A 358 8.80 -21.41 15.79
CA LYS A 358 8.95 -22.85 15.57
C LYS A 358 7.88 -23.65 16.33
N ARG A 359 7.60 -23.26 17.59
CA ARG A 359 6.58 -23.90 18.42
C ARG A 359 5.18 -23.73 17.82
N ILE A 360 4.86 -22.54 17.28
CA ILE A 360 3.59 -22.28 16.59
C ILE A 360 3.47 -23.21 15.39
N ALA A 361 4.47 -23.25 14.51
CA ALA A 361 4.48 -24.12 13.33
C ALA A 361 4.37 -25.61 13.69
N GLN A 362 5.12 -26.05 14.70
CA GLN A 362 5.06 -27.44 15.20
C GLN A 362 3.69 -27.81 15.75
N ARG A 363 3.03 -26.88 16.48
CA ARG A 363 1.69 -27.12 17.02
C ARG A 363 0.66 -27.28 15.91
N VAL A 364 0.68 -26.40 14.90
CA VAL A 364 -0.20 -26.48 13.74
C VAL A 364 0.01 -27.81 13.00
N HIS A 365 1.25 -28.15 12.71
CA HIS A 365 1.61 -29.40 12.05
C HIS A 365 1.19 -30.64 12.87
N ARG A 366 1.39 -30.60 14.19
CA ARG A 366 1.01 -31.71 15.08
C ARG A 366 -0.49 -31.94 15.11
N LEU A 367 -1.28 -30.88 15.24
CA LEU A 367 -2.75 -30.96 15.18
C LEU A 367 -3.24 -31.57 13.83
N THR A 368 -2.58 -31.16 12.74
CA THR A 368 -2.90 -31.70 11.41
C THR A 368 -2.57 -33.20 11.31
N ALA A 369 -1.43 -33.62 11.86
CA ALA A 369 -1.02 -35.01 11.89
C ALA A 369 -1.98 -35.89 12.73
N ILE A 370 -2.46 -35.36 13.87
CA ILE A 370 -3.45 -36.04 14.72
C ILE A 370 -4.77 -36.22 13.94
N LEU A 371 -5.25 -35.16 13.30
CA LEU A 371 -6.45 -35.21 12.47
C LEU A 371 -6.32 -36.25 11.34
N ALA A 372 -5.20 -36.23 10.61
CA ALA A 372 -4.90 -37.17 9.54
C ALA A 372 -4.95 -38.63 10.04
N ALA A 373 -4.27 -38.92 11.16
CA ALA A 373 -4.24 -40.25 11.74
C ALA A 373 -5.64 -40.75 12.15
N GLY A 374 -6.43 -39.89 12.78
CA GLY A 374 -7.81 -40.22 13.18
C GLY A 374 -8.73 -40.51 12.00
N LEU A 375 -8.66 -39.71 10.93
CA LEU A 375 -9.43 -39.90 9.72
C LEU A 375 -9.01 -41.18 8.96
N GLU A 376 -7.72 -41.39 8.79
CA GLU A 376 -7.18 -42.58 8.11
C GLU A 376 -7.51 -43.87 8.88
N GLN A 377 -7.47 -43.86 10.19
CA GLN A 377 -7.86 -44.99 11.04
C GLN A 377 -9.33 -45.42 10.79
N LYS A 378 -10.18 -44.51 10.37
CA LYS A 378 -11.59 -44.72 10.07
C LYS A 378 -11.91 -44.87 8.58
N GLY A 379 -10.87 -44.92 7.73
CA GLY A 379 -10.96 -45.20 6.31
C GLY A 379 -11.24 -43.98 5.41
N ILE A 380 -11.14 -42.78 5.91
CA ILE A 380 -11.13 -41.57 5.06
C ILE A 380 -9.78 -41.53 4.33
N VAL A 381 -9.81 -41.39 3.01
CA VAL A 381 -8.64 -41.38 2.16
C VAL A 381 -8.08 -39.94 2.08
N ARG A 382 -6.84 -39.76 2.50
CA ARG A 382 -6.10 -38.56 2.28
C ARG A 382 -5.38 -38.64 0.92
N LEU A 383 -5.50 -37.58 0.10
CA LEU A 383 -4.96 -37.56 -1.26
C LEU A 383 -3.54 -37.03 -1.31
N ASN A 384 -3.22 -36.03 -0.52
CA ASN A 384 -1.85 -35.52 -0.42
C ASN A 384 -0.99 -36.42 0.49
N GLN A 385 0.16 -36.88 -0.03
CA GLN A 385 1.05 -37.81 0.71
C GLN A 385 1.77 -37.11 1.86
N HIS A 386 2.24 -35.89 1.61
CA HIS A 386 2.95 -35.06 2.55
C HIS A 386 2.14 -33.80 2.83
N PHE A 387 2.27 -33.28 4.02
CA PHE A 387 1.52 -32.10 4.44
C PHE A 387 2.23 -31.33 5.54
N PHE A 388 1.94 -30.05 5.62
CA PHE A 388 2.27 -29.19 6.76
C PHE A 388 1.02 -28.95 7.63
N ASP A 389 0.02 -28.24 7.12
CA ASP A 389 -1.18 -27.80 7.82
C ASP A 389 -2.49 -28.12 7.06
N THR A 390 -2.40 -28.60 5.83
CA THR A 390 -3.53 -28.77 4.92
C THR A 390 -3.67 -30.23 4.50
N LEU A 391 -4.90 -30.76 4.64
CA LEU A 391 -5.28 -32.10 4.20
C LEU A 391 -6.28 -31.98 3.04
N THR A 392 -6.08 -32.76 1.99
CA THR A 392 -7.04 -32.98 0.91
C THR A 392 -7.62 -34.38 1.05
N LEU A 393 -8.94 -34.46 1.26
CA LEU A 393 -9.64 -35.68 1.65
C LEU A 393 -10.63 -36.10 0.58
N GLU A 394 -10.59 -37.39 0.20
CA GLU A 394 -11.62 -38.04 -0.64
C GLU A 394 -12.75 -38.55 0.26
N VAL A 395 -13.91 -37.94 0.17
CA VAL A 395 -15.09 -38.26 0.98
C VAL A 395 -16.26 -38.81 0.13
N GLY A 396 -16.11 -38.82 -1.17
CA GLY A 396 -17.08 -39.38 -2.10
C GLY A 396 -18.52 -38.89 -1.89
N GLY A 397 -19.46 -39.82 -1.75
CA GLY A 397 -20.89 -39.52 -1.56
C GLY A 397 -21.24 -38.90 -0.19
N ALA A 398 -20.31 -38.88 0.78
CA ALA A 398 -20.55 -38.31 2.11
C ALA A 398 -20.34 -36.78 2.13
N GLN A 399 -19.86 -36.18 1.03
CA GLN A 399 -19.48 -34.77 0.97
C GLN A 399 -20.57 -33.82 1.50
N THR A 400 -21.79 -33.97 1.02
CA THR A 400 -22.91 -33.09 1.41
C THR A 400 -23.20 -33.19 2.92
N ALA A 401 -23.25 -34.40 3.46
CA ALA A 401 -23.52 -34.62 4.88
C ALA A 401 -22.39 -34.03 5.79
N ILE A 402 -21.14 -34.13 5.34
CA ILE A 402 -19.99 -33.53 6.04
C ILE A 402 -20.06 -32.02 6.01
N ILE A 403 -20.41 -31.42 4.87
CA ILE A 403 -20.58 -29.96 4.75
C ILE A 403 -21.72 -29.48 5.67
N GLU A 404 -22.86 -30.13 5.65
CA GLU A 404 -23.99 -29.80 6.53
C GLU A 404 -23.63 -29.93 8.02
N SER A 405 -22.83 -30.95 8.38
CA SER A 405 -22.33 -31.12 9.75
C SER A 405 -21.32 -30.01 10.13
N ALA A 406 -20.45 -29.62 9.20
CA ALA A 406 -19.49 -28.51 9.40
C ALA A 406 -20.22 -27.15 9.57
N GLU A 407 -21.21 -26.89 8.72
CA GLU A 407 -22.06 -25.69 8.83
C GLU A 407 -22.83 -25.64 10.16
N ALA A 408 -23.39 -26.77 10.61
CA ALA A 408 -24.03 -26.86 11.92
C ALA A 408 -23.05 -26.56 13.09
N ALA A 409 -21.77 -26.87 12.91
CA ALA A 409 -20.70 -26.59 13.86
C ALA A 409 -20.06 -25.20 13.67
N GLN A 410 -20.54 -24.40 12.73
CA GLN A 410 -19.95 -23.10 12.34
C GLN A 410 -18.47 -23.20 11.90
N ILE A 411 -18.17 -24.21 11.08
CA ILE A 411 -16.85 -24.43 10.50
C ILE A 411 -16.95 -24.41 8.98
N ASN A 412 -16.07 -23.63 8.33
CA ASN A 412 -15.94 -23.59 6.88
C ASN A 412 -14.83 -24.53 6.41
N LEU A 413 -15.17 -25.46 5.54
CA LEU A 413 -14.25 -26.33 4.84
C LEU A 413 -14.06 -25.87 3.39
N ARG A 414 -12.91 -26.18 2.79
CA ARG A 414 -12.68 -25.94 1.37
C ARG A 414 -13.33 -27.03 0.51
N ILE A 415 -14.20 -26.64 -0.42
CA ILE A 415 -14.81 -27.57 -1.39
C ILE A 415 -13.88 -27.67 -2.62
N LEU A 416 -13.37 -28.88 -2.88
CA LEU A 416 -12.44 -29.19 -3.96
C LEU A 416 -13.09 -29.94 -5.12
N GLY A 417 -14.30 -29.54 -5.47
CA GLY A 417 -15.12 -30.23 -6.47
C GLY A 417 -15.89 -31.40 -5.88
N ARG A 418 -16.34 -32.35 -6.75
CA ARG A 418 -17.23 -33.41 -6.33
C ARG A 418 -16.50 -34.50 -5.54
N GLY A 419 -16.95 -34.74 -4.33
CA GLY A 419 -16.47 -35.82 -3.47
C GLY A 419 -15.15 -35.50 -2.75
N ARG A 420 -14.63 -34.25 -2.80
CA ARG A 420 -13.36 -33.86 -2.19
C ARG A 420 -13.51 -32.63 -1.32
N LEU A 421 -12.84 -32.66 -0.18
CA LEU A 421 -12.79 -31.54 0.77
C LEU A 421 -11.35 -31.24 1.17
N GLY A 422 -11.05 -29.96 1.39
CA GLY A 422 -9.81 -29.46 1.97
C GLY A 422 -10.04 -28.98 3.40
N VAL A 423 -9.06 -29.21 4.26
CA VAL A 423 -9.02 -28.74 5.65
C VAL A 423 -7.66 -28.17 5.92
N SER A 424 -7.58 -26.86 6.23
CA SER A 424 -6.33 -26.19 6.60
C SER A 424 -6.41 -25.72 8.04
N LEU A 425 -5.54 -26.26 8.91
CA LEU A 425 -5.42 -25.82 10.29
C LEU A 425 -4.49 -24.60 10.40
N ASP A 426 -4.67 -23.80 11.44
CA ASP A 426 -3.88 -22.59 11.66
C ASP A 426 -3.59 -22.34 13.13
N GLU A 427 -2.99 -21.18 13.45
CA GLU A 427 -2.58 -20.82 14.79
C GLU A 427 -3.74 -20.77 15.81
N THR A 428 -4.97 -20.51 15.34
CA THR A 428 -6.16 -20.40 16.18
C THR A 428 -6.79 -21.75 16.52
N CYS A 429 -6.35 -22.82 15.85
CA CYS A 429 -6.83 -24.18 16.09
C CYS A 429 -6.22 -24.80 17.37
N ASP A 430 -7.02 -25.63 18.01
CA ASP A 430 -6.65 -26.39 19.22
C ASP A 430 -7.15 -27.85 19.16
N GLU A 431 -6.98 -28.58 20.26
CA GLU A 431 -7.44 -29.97 20.39
C GLU A 431 -8.96 -30.10 20.15
N ARG A 432 -9.74 -29.14 20.62
CA ARG A 432 -11.21 -29.13 20.44
C ARG A 432 -11.58 -28.99 18.95
N THR A 433 -10.84 -28.21 18.20
CA THR A 433 -11.02 -28.09 16.76
C THR A 433 -10.83 -29.46 16.09
N VAL A 434 -9.81 -30.23 16.50
CA VAL A 434 -9.58 -31.58 15.97
C VAL A 434 -10.72 -32.55 16.39
N GLU A 435 -11.17 -32.50 17.64
CA GLU A 435 -12.31 -33.30 18.12
C GLU A 435 -13.59 -33.00 17.30
N GLN A 436 -13.89 -31.72 17.08
CA GLN A 436 -15.03 -31.31 16.26
C GLN A 436 -14.91 -31.82 14.82
N LEU A 437 -13.75 -31.72 14.20
CA LEU A 437 -13.50 -32.20 12.84
C LEU A 437 -13.67 -33.72 12.76
N LEU A 438 -13.13 -34.48 13.72
CA LEU A 438 -13.37 -35.93 13.77
C LEU A 438 -14.85 -36.25 13.87
N ALA A 439 -15.63 -35.54 14.67
CA ALA A 439 -17.07 -35.72 14.77
C ALA A 439 -17.81 -35.33 13.48
N ILE A 440 -17.38 -34.26 12.80
CA ILE A 440 -17.95 -33.82 11.51
C ILE A 440 -17.75 -34.85 10.42
N PHE A 441 -16.54 -35.39 10.30
CA PHE A 441 -16.22 -36.36 9.23
C PHE A 441 -16.69 -37.76 9.50
N LEU A 442 -16.76 -38.17 10.77
CA LEU A 442 -16.98 -39.57 11.17
C LEU A 442 -18.29 -39.81 11.93
N GLY A 443 -18.99 -38.75 12.34
CA GLY A 443 -20.12 -38.81 13.27
C GLY A 443 -19.72 -38.80 14.73
N ALA A 444 -20.62 -38.38 15.63
CA ALA A 444 -20.35 -38.17 17.04
C ALA A 444 -19.82 -39.41 17.79
N ASP A 445 -20.26 -40.61 17.35
CA ASP A 445 -19.91 -41.88 17.99
C ASP A 445 -18.64 -42.54 17.40
N HIS A 446 -17.68 -41.74 16.84
CA HIS A 446 -16.49 -42.26 16.16
C HIS A 446 -15.54 -43.03 17.10
N GLY A 447 -15.60 -42.81 18.42
CA GLY A 447 -14.83 -43.54 19.41
C GLY A 447 -13.31 -43.33 19.42
N LEU A 448 -12.86 -42.22 18.81
CA LEU A 448 -11.47 -41.79 18.85
C LEU A 448 -11.27 -40.78 19.99
N ASP A 449 -10.09 -40.80 20.60
CA ASP A 449 -9.63 -39.86 21.63
C ASP A 449 -8.42 -39.13 21.08
N VAL A 450 -8.48 -37.81 21.03
CA VAL A 450 -7.39 -36.94 20.50
C VAL A 450 -6.11 -37.14 21.31
N ALA A 451 -6.18 -37.26 22.63
CA ALA A 451 -5.01 -37.48 23.46
C ALA A 451 -4.36 -38.86 23.20
N ALA A 452 -5.18 -39.88 22.96
CA ALA A 452 -4.68 -41.21 22.59
C ALA A 452 -4.04 -41.23 21.21
N LEU A 453 -4.61 -40.48 20.24
CA LEU A 453 -4.01 -40.30 18.92
C LEU A 453 -2.68 -39.55 19.02
N ASP A 454 -2.60 -38.49 19.85
CA ASP A 454 -1.37 -37.71 20.04
C ASP A 454 -0.25 -38.55 20.73
N ALA A 455 -0.62 -39.46 21.61
CA ALA A 455 0.33 -40.37 22.27
C ALA A 455 0.78 -41.53 21.34
N GLY A 456 0.09 -41.75 20.22
CA GLY A 456 0.38 -42.79 19.26
C GLY A 456 1.50 -42.45 18.27
N GLU A 457 1.79 -43.42 17.39
CA GLU A 457 2.69 -43.19 16.26
C GLU A 457 1.95 -42.37 15.20
N LEU A 458 2.42 -41.15 14.92
CA LEU A 458 1.89 -40.29 13.85
C LEU A 458 2.80 -40.36 12.63
N ALA A 459 2.20 -40.38 11.44
CA ALA A 459 2.93 -40.26 10.20
C ALA A 459 3.68 -38.92 10.17
N ALA A 460 4.96 -38.95 9.79
CA ALA A 460 5.69 -37.74 9.51
C ALA A 460 5.07 -37.06 8.27
N GLY A 461 4.35 -35.97 8.46
CA GLY A 461 3.75 -35.22 7.34
C GLY A 461 4.81 -34.60 6.43
N ILE A 462 5.98 -34.27 6.97
CA ILE A 462 7.10 -33.65 6.24
C ILE A 462 8.11 -34.74 5.85
N PRO A 463 8.49 -34.85 4.54
CA PRO A 463 9.54 -35.78 4.10
C PRO A 463 10.86 -35.50 4.79
N ALA A 464 11.61 -36.56 5.20
CA ALA A 464 12.89 -36.41 5.86
C ALA A 464 13.90 -35.56 5.07
N GLY A 465 13.91 -35.67 3.74
CA GLY A 465 14.81 -34.88 2.86
C GLY A 465 14.39 -33.43 2.63
N LEU A 466 13.24 -32.99 3.21
CA LEU A 466 12.71 -31.63 3.12
C LEU A 466 12.48 -30.99 4.48
N GLN A 467 12.97 -31.63 5.57
CA GLN A 467 12.98 -31.00 6.88
C GLN A 467 14.05 -29.92 6.93
N ARG A 468 13.71 -28.77 7.54
CA ARG A 468 14.66 -27.67 7.73
C ARG A 468 15.76 -28.02 8.71
N GLU A 469 17.00 -27.93 8.25
CA GLU A 469 18.20 -28.12 9.07
C GLU A 469 18.93 -26.79 9.35
N SER A 470 18.75 -25.79 8.49
CA SER A 470 19.42 -24.49 8.59
C SER A 470 18.87 -23.63 9.72
N GLY A 471 19.76 -22.87 10.36
CA GLY A 471 19.40 -21.82 11.33
C GLY A 471 18.63 -20.65 10.69
N TYR A 472 17.95 -19.87 11.50
CA TYR A 472 17.24 -18.65 11.09
C TYR A 472 17.00 -17.72 12.27
N LEU A 473 16.82 -16.44 12.00
CA LEU A 473 16.53 -15.39 12.98
C LEU A 473 17.57 -15.36 14.11
N GLU A 474 18.85 -15.51 13.76
CA GLU A 474 19.96 -15.52 14.71
C GLU A 474 20.33 -14.10 15.18
N HIS A 475 19.96 -13.08 14.44
CA HIS A 475 20.24 -11.70 14.82
C HIS A 475 19.61 -11.37 16.19
N PRO A 476 20.32 -10.63 17.07
CA PRO A 476 19.87 -10.33 18.44
C PRO A 476 18.48 -9.70 18.53
N VAL A 477 18.03 -8.93 17.53
CA VAL A 477 16.70 -8.32 17.53
C VAL A 477 15.58 -9.36 17.66
N PHE A 478 15.75 -10.54 17.08
CA PHE A 478 14.79 -11.65 17.20
C PHE A 478 14.95 -12.47 18.48
N ASN A 479 15.92 -12.14 19.34
CA ASN A 479 16.27 -12.90 20.55
C ASN A 479 16.28 -12.05 21.82
N SER A 480 15.73 -10.81 21.77
CA SER A 480 15.86 -9.85 22.87
C SER A 480 14.53 -9.32 23.44
N HIS A 481 13.43 -9.31 22.66
CA HIS A 481 12.21 -8.56 23.02
C HIS A 481 10.98 -9.48 23.23
N HIS A 482 11.13 -10.52 24.04
CA HIS A 482 10.10 -11.56 24.21
C HIS A 482 9.13 -11.29 25.37
N SER A 483 9.40 -10.32 26.25
CA SER A 483 8.47 -9.93 27.30
C SER A 483 7.62 -8.76 26.87
N GLU A 484 6.42 -8.63 27.43
CA GLU A 484 5.49 -7.50 27.21
C GLU A 484 6.20 -6.16 27.39
N THR A 485 6.95 -5.99 28.47
CA THR A 485 7.64 -4.73 28.79
C THR A 485 8.78 -4.42 27.83
N GLU A 486 9.57 -5.40 27.43
CA GLU A 486 10.68 -5.20 26.49
C GLU A 486 10.15 -4.86 25.10
N MET A 487 9.13 -5.57 24.63
CA MET A 487 8.50 -5.29 23.35
C MET A 487 7.87 -3.90 23.33
N LEU A 488 7.12 -3.52 24.37
CA LEU A 488 6.53 -2.19 24.49
C LEU A 488 7.59 -1.08 24.41
N ARG A 489 8.71 -1.24 25.12
CA ARG A 489 9.81 -0.27 25.13
C ARG A 489 10.54 -0.22 23.80
N TYR A 490 10.71 -1.35 23.14
CA TYR A 490 11.33 -1.41 21.82
C TYR A 490 10.48 -0.68 20.78
N LEU A 491 9.17 -0.96 20.73
CA LEU A 491 8.23 -0.24 19.83
C LEU A 491 8.28 1.28 20.06
N LYS A 492 8.28 1.72 21.34
CA LYS A 492 8.36 3.15 21.66
C LYS A 492 9.71 3.76 21.33
N GLN A 493 10.79 3.02 21.48
CA GLN A 493 12.14 3.46 21.10
C GLN A 493 12.23 3.70 19.59
N LEU A 494 11.63 2.84 18.77
CA LEU A 494 11.57 3.03 17.32
C LEU A 494 10.69 4.23 16.96
N GLU A 495 9.49 4.32 17.50
CA GLU A 495 8.55 5.43 17.26
C GLU A 495 9.20 6.80 17.56
N ASN A 496 9.98 6.90 18.63
CA ASN A 496 10.65 8.15 19.02
C ASN A 496 11.72 8.63 18.03
N LYS A 497 12.16 7.77 17.09
CA LYS A 497 13.12 8.15 16.03
C LYS A 497 12.42 8.78 14.80
N ASP A 498 11.09 8.79 14.78
CA ASP A 498 10.30 9.11 13.60
C ASP A 498 9.44 10.37 13.80
N LEU A 499 9.02 10.97 12.69
CA LEU A 499 7.96 11.98 12.62
C LEU A 499 6.71 11.38 11.98
N ALA A 500 5.55 11.66 12.57
CA ALA A 500 4.23 11.28 12.08
C ALA A 500 3.21 12.42 12.33
N LEU A 501 1.97 12.31 11.83
CA LEU A 501 0.96 13.38 11.95
C LEU A 501 0.58 13.73 13.39
N ASN A 502 0.80 12.82 14.34
CA ASN A 502 0.56 13.09 15.76
C ASN A 502 1.60 14.04 16.40
N GLN A 503 2.60 14.47 15.63
CA GLN A 503 3.67 15.38 16.08
C GLN A 503 3.69 16.68 15.29
N ALA A 504 3.51 16.62 13.97
CA ALA A 504 3.59 17.76 13.07
C ALA A 504 2.85 17.49 11.76
N MET A 505 2.51 18.54 11.04
CA MET A 505 2.05 18.47 9.66
C MET A 505 3.08 17.78 8.77
N ILE A 506 2.59 16.98 7.82
CA ILE A 506 3.40 16.37 6.74
C ILE A 506 2.93 16.98 5.41
N PRO A 507 3.52 18.08 4.95
CA PRO A 507 3.00 18.87 3.82
C PRO A 507 3.45 18.31 2.45
N LEU A 508 3.27 17.02 2.23
CA LEU A 508 3.70 16.35 0.99
C LEU A 508 2.71 16.57 -0.16
N GLY A 509 3.11 17.26 -1.18
CA GLY A 509 2.37 17.29 -2.47
C GLY A 509 2.92 16.24 -3.45
N SER A 510 2.17 15.74 -4.24
CA SER A 510 0.79 15.29 -4.40
C SER A 510 0.52 14.01 -3.60
N CYS A 511 0.58 14.09 -2.31
CA CYS A 511 0.29 12.98 -1.43
C CYS A 511 -0.48 13.49 -0.20
N THR A 512 -1.79 13.54 -0.31
CA THR A 512 -2.68 14.06 0.73
C THR A 512 -2.48 13.32 2.06
N MET A 513 -1.80 13.96 3.01
CA MET A 513 -1.58 13.43 4.37
C MET A 513 -2.69 13.93 5.29
N LYS A 514 -3.89 13.40 5.06
CA LYS A 514 -5.11 13.79 5.77
C LYS A 514 -5.21 13.09 7.12
N LEU A 515 -5.81 13.76 8.09
CA LEU A 515 -6.15 13.17 9.39
C LEU A 515 -6.93 11.86 9.23
N ASN A 516 -6.57 10.89 10.06
CA ASN A 516 -7.32 9.66 10.31
C ASN A 516 -7.92 9.80 11.70
N ALA A 517 -9.20 10.10 11.80
CA ALA A 517 -9.88 10.24 13.09
C ALA A 517 -9.92 8.89 13.83
N THR A 518 -9.85 8.92 15.15
CA THR A 518 -9.90 7.70 15.97
C THR A 518 -11.18 6.90 15.73
N SER A 519 -12.31 7.58 15.59
CA SER A 519 -13.61 6.96 15.28
C SER A 519 -13.62 6.26 13.91
N GLU A 520 -12.84 6.73 12.94
CA GLU A 520 -12.66 6.06 11.64
C GLU A 520 -11.83 4.78 11.75
N MET A 521 -10.84 4.78 12.65
CA MET A 521 -9.91 3.66 12.82
C MET A 521 -10.47 2.52 13.68
N ILE A 522 -11.33 2.80 14.66
CA ILE A 522 -11.86 1.80 15.61
C ILE A 522 -12.45 0.56 14.92
N PRO A 523 -13.25 0.65 13.85
CA PRO A 523 -13.92 -0.51 13.25
C PRO A 523 -12.97 -1.55 12.66
N ILE A 524 -11.76 -1.18 12.25
CA ILE A 524 -10.83 -2.12 11.59
C ILE A 524 -10.33 -3.23 12.51
N THR A 525 -10.44 -3.04 13.83
CA THR A 525 -10.05 -4.02 14.84
C THR A 525 -11.23 -4.82 15.41
N TRP A 526 -12.46 -4.54 14.96
CA TRP A 526 -13.59 -5.38 15.32
C TRP A 526 -13.46 -6.76 14.71
N ALA A 527 -13.66 -7.80 15.51
CA ALA A 527 -13.50 -9.18 15.08
C ALA A 527 -14.31 -9.51 13.81
N GLU A 528 -15.52 -8.94 13.71
CA GLU A 528 -16.45 -9.16 12.61
C GLU A 528 -15.92 -8.63 11.26
N PHE A 529 -15.02 -7.65 11.28
CA PHE A 529 -14.31 -7.18 10.09
C PHE A 529 -12.91 -7.81 9.98
N ALA A 530 -12.19 -7.88 11.09
CA ALA A 530 -10.78 -8.30 11.09
C ALA A 530 -10.59 -9.81 10.81
N ASN A 531 -11.52 -10.67 11.27
CA ASN A 531 -11.27 -12.12 11.28
C ASN A 531 -12.05 -12.91 10.22
N LEU A 532 -12.66 -12.23 9.25
CA LEU A 532 -13.41 -12.90 8.20
C LEU A 532 -12.48 -13.34 7.06
N HIS A 533 -12.60 -14.60 6.63
CA HIS A 533 -11.84 -15.12 5.49
C HIS A 533 -12.45 -14.61 4.16
N PRO A 534 -11.64 -14.23 3.14
CA PRO A 534 -12.15 -13.65 1.89
C PRO A 534 -13.01 -14.57 1.04
N PHE A 535 -12.92 -15.88 1.26
CA PHE A 535 -13.61 -16.88 0.45
C PHE A 535 -14.74 -17.61 1.21
N VAL A 536 -15.21 -17.04 2.32
CA VAL A 536 -16.41 -17.58 2.99
C VAL A 536 -17.65 -17.48 2.10
N PRO A 537 -18.65 -18.33 2.29
CA PRO A 537 -19.92 -18.20 1.60
C PRO A 537 -20.50 -16.78 1.75
N ARG A 538 -21.05 -16.21 0.67
CA ARG A 538 -21.54 -14.81 0.64
C ARG A 538 -22.52 -14.49 1.78
N GLY A 539 -23.33 -15.45 2.20
CA GLY A 539 -24.26 -15.28 3.31
C GLY A 539 -23.61 -14.98 4.66
N GLN A 540 -22.34 -15.37 4.83
CA GLN A 540 -21.58 -15.11 6.06
C GLN A 540 -20.94 -13.71 6.08
N ALA A 541 -20.85 -13.03 4.94
CA ALA A 541 -20.22 -11.71 4.78
C ALA A 541 -21.25 -10.60 4.50
N GLN A 542 -22.47 -10.74 5.01
CA GLN A 542 -23.57 -9.82 4.72
C GLN A 542 -23.24 -8.38 5.15
N GLY A 543 -22.56 -8.22 6.30
CA GLY A 543 -22.17 -6.90 6.80
C GLY A 543 -21.16 -6.19 5.90
N TYR A 544 -20.16 -6.93 5.41
CA TYR A 544 -19.23 -6.41 4.40
C TYR A 544 -19.94 -6.02 3.11
N ARG A 545 -20.86 -6.86 2.63
CA ARG A 545 -21.62 -6.57 1.41
C ARG A 545 -22.39 -5.26 1.52
N LEU A 546 -23.13 -5.06 2.60
CA LEU A 546 -23.93 -3.83 2.83
C LEU A 546 -23.01 -2.60 2.90
N MET A 547 -21.90 -2.69 3.62
CA MET A 547 -20.94 -1.59 3.75
C MET A 547 -20.30 -1.25 2.41
N ILE A 548 -19.88 -2.25 1.63
CA ILE A 548 -19.23 -2.05 0.33
C ILE A 548 -20.22 -1.47 -0.67
N GLU A 549 -21.44 -2.02 -0.78
CA GLU A 549 -22.49 -1.51 -1.68
C GLU A 549 -22.82 -0.04 -1.39
N GLU A 550 -22.91 0.34 -0.12
CA GLU A 550 -23.17 1.73 0.28
C GLU A 550 -21.98 2.64 -0.06
N LEU A 551 -20.76 2.19 0.20
CA LEU A 551 -19.55 2.92 -0.15
C LEU A 551 -19.40 3.11 -1.67
N GLU A 552 -19.65 2.07 -2.46
CA GLU A 552 -19.64 2.15 -3.94
C GLU A 552 -20.66 3.16 -4.45
N ALA A 553 -21.87 3.15 -3.90
CA ALA A 553 -22.91 4.12 -4.25
C ALA A 553 -22.49 5.56 -3.93
N TRP A 554 -21.86 5.80 -2.78
CA TRP A 554 -21.33 7.11 -2.42
C TRP A 554 -20.18 7.55 -3.33
N LEU A 555 -19.26 6.65 -3.65
CA LEU A 555 -18.17 6.95 -4.56
C LEU A 555 -18.68 7.26 -5.98
N CYS A 556 -19.71 6.55 -6.47
CA CYS A 556 -20.40 6.90 -7.71
C CYS A 556 -21.00 8.32 -7.66
N ALA A 557 -21.67 8.68 -6.56
CA ALA A 557 -22.25 10.01 -6.38
C ALA A 557 -21.18 11.12 -6.38
N ILE A 558 -20.04 10.86 -5.73
CA ILE A 558 -18.92 11.80 -5.61
C ILE A 558 -18.22 12.00 -6.96
N THR A 559 -18.02 10.93 -7.72
CA THR A 559 -17.17 10.94 -8.93
C THR A 559 -17.96 11.04 -10.24
N GLY A 560 -19.26 10.71 -10.20
CA GLY A 560 -20.14 10.70 -11.37
C GLY A 560 -19.98 9.46 -12.25
N PHE A 561 -19.24 8.46 -11.84
CA PHE A 561 -19.12 7.19 -12.55
C PHE A 561 -20.34 6.29 -12.33
N ASP A 562 -20.53 5.33 -13.25
CA ASP A 562 -21.68 4.42 -13.26
C ASP A 562 -21.44 3.16 -12.41
N ALA A 563 -20.16 2.76 -12.25
CA ALA A 563 -19.78 1.59 -11.47
C ALA A 563 -18.41 1.79 -10.79
N ILE A 564 -18.22 1.10 -9.67
CA ILE A 564 -16.95 1.06 -8.92
C ILE A 564 -16.47 -0.39 -8.87
N SER A 565 -15.17 -0.60 -9.01
CA SER A 565 -14.50 -1.87 -8.70
C SER A 565 -13.57 -1.67 -7.52
N MET A 566 -13.84 -2.39 -6.42
CA MET A 566 -13.06 -2.32 -5.18
C MET A 566 -11.82 -3.24 -5.19
N GLN A 567 -11.60 -4.01 -6.24
CA GLN A 567 -10.54 -5.02 -6.25
C GLN A 567 -9.12 -4.44 -6.20
N PRO A 568 -8.78 -3.31 -6.86
CA PRO A 568 -7.43 -2.78 -6.81
C PRO A 568 -7.00 -2.33 -5.40
N ASN A 569 -5.90 -2.90 -4.89
CA ASN A 569 -5.40 -2.70 -3.54
C ASN A 569 -4.24 -1.68 -3.43
N SER A 570 -4.09 -0.82 -4.42
CA SER A 570 -3.25 0.38 -4.42
C SER A 570 -3.64 1.30 -5.57
N GLY A 571 -3.20 2.58 -5.54
CA GLY A 571 -3.38 3.49 -6.66
C GLY A 571 -2.75 2.97 -7.96
N ALA A 572 -1.52 2.47 -7.87
CA ALA A 572 -0.83 1.87 -9.02
C ALA A 572 -1.59 0.65 -9.59
N GLN A 573 -2.19 -0.16 -8.73
CA GLN A 573 -3.03 -1.28 -9.16
C GLN A 573 -4.33 -0.81 -9.78
N GLY A 574 -4.90 0.32 -9.31
CA GLY A 574 -6.03 0.99 -9.95
C GLY A 574 -5.69 1.50 -11.34
N GLU A 575 -4.50 2.11 -11.51
CA GLU A 575 -4.01 2.51 -12.85
C GLU A 575 -3.95 1.31 -13.80
N TYR A 576 -3.32 0.23 -13.35
CA TYR A 576 -3.20 -1.00 -14.13
C TYR A 576 -4.58 -1.59 -14.48
N ALA A 577 -5.48 -1.73 -13.50
CA ALA A 577 -6.82 -2.27 -13.70
C ALA A 577 -7.66 -1.44 -14.69
N GLY A 578 -7.58 -0.11 -14.60
CA GLY A 578 -8.27 0.79 -15.51
C GLY A 578 -7.74 0.69 -16.94
N LEU A 579 -6.43 0.59 -17.12
CA LEU A 579 -5.82 0.41 -18.45
C LEU A 579 -6.13 -0.98 -19.04
N VAL A 580 -6.19 -2.02 -18.23
CA VAL A 580 -6.63 -3.36 -18.66
C VAL A 580 -8.09 -3.31 -19.16
N ALA A 581 -8.97 -2.61 -18.42
CA ALA A 581 -10.36 -2.45 -18.84
C ALA A 581 -10.48 -1.71 -20.18
N ILE A 582 -9.71 -0.63 -20.38
CA ILE A 582 -9.65 0.10 -21.66
C ILE A 582 -9.16 -0.81 -22.78
N ARG A 583 -8.10 -1.58 -22.57
CA ARG A 583 -7.55 -2.50 -23.55
C ARG A 583 -8.59 -3.56 -23.95
N LYS A 584 -9.20 -4.24 -22.98
CA LYS A 584 -10.25 -5.23 -23.21
C LYS A 584 -11.47 -4.65 -23.96
N TYR A 585 -11.85 -3.42 -23.63
CA TYR A 585 -12.91 -2.70 -24.36
C TYR A 585 -12.54 -2.54 -25.83
N HIS A 586 -11.34 -2.06 -26.15
CA HIS A 586 -10.91 -1.94 -27.54
C HIS A 586 -10.83 -3.30 -28.26
N GLU A 587 -10.26 -4.31 -27.60
CA GLU A 587 -10.19 -5.67 -28.16
C GLU A 587 -11.57 -6.26 -28.45
N SER A 588 -12.56 -6.02 -27.58
CA SER A 588 -13.95 -6.50 -27.79
C SER A 588 -14.63 -5.90 -29.04
N ARG A 589 -14.12 -4.76 -29.52
CA ARG A 589 -14.59 -4.06 -30.71
C ARG A 589 -13.78 -4.40 -31.95
N GLY A 590 -12.78 -5.30 -31.84
CA GLY A 590 -11.86 -5.60 -32.93
C GLY A 590 -10.80 -4.50 -33.17
N GLU A 591 -10.58 -3.63 -32.19
CA GLU A 591 -9.66 -2.49 -32.26
C GLU A 591 -8.38 -2.76 -31.43
N GLY A 592 -7.91 -4.01 -31.37
CA GLY A 592 -6.72 -4.40 -30.60
C GLY A 592 -5.41 -3.73 -31.05
N GLN A 593 -5.40 -3.04 -32.20
CA GLN A 593 -4.27 -2.23 -32.68
C GLN A 593 -4.10 -0.91 -31.88
N ARG A 594 -5.08 -0.50 -31.05
CA ARG A 594 -5.01 0.71 -30.25
C ARG A 594 -4.04 0.51 -29.08
N ASP A 595 -2.78 0.91 -29.27
CA ASP A 595 -1.67 0.68 -28.36
C ASP A 595 -0.94 1.95 -27.92
N ILE A 596 -1.39 3.14 -28.35
CA ILE A 596 -0.76 4.41 -27.97
C ILE A 596 -1.49 5.03 -26.78
N CYS A 597 -0.71 5.32 -25.71
CA CYS A 597 -1.14 6.08 -24.54
C CYS A 597 -0.47 7.47 -24.56
N LEU A 598 -1.27 8.54 -24.64
CA LEU A 598 -0.76 9.89 -24.48
C LEU A 598 -0.63 10.22 -22.99
N ILE A 599 0.46 10.84 -22.57
CA ILE A 599 0.73 11.20 -21.17
C ILE A 599 1.36 12.59 -21.11
N PRO A 600 0.79 13.57 -20.37
CA PRO A 600 1.42 14.88 -20.17
C PRO A 600 2.78 14.76 -19.48
N SER A 601 3.72 15.65 -19.84
CA SER A 601 5.06 15.69 -19.23
C SER A 601 5.03 15.95 -17.71
N SER A 602 3.94 16.53 -17.20
CA SER A 602 3.66 16.76 -15.77
C SER A 602 3.23 15.51 -15.01
N ALA A 603 2.86 14.42 -15.71
CA ALA A 603 2.28 13.23 -15.06
C ALA A 603 3.22 12.59 -14.03
N HIS A 604 2.63 11.96 -13.01
CA HIS A 604 3.36 11.14 -12.04
C HIS A 604 4.06 9.97 -12.74
N GLY A 605 5.22 9.54 -12.22
CA GLY A 605 6.01 8.46 -12.80
C GLY A 605 5.32 7.10 -12.86
N THR A 606 4.26 6.88 -12.06
CA THR A 606 3.45 5.66 -12.12
C THR A 606 2.65 5.53 -13.40
N ASN A 607 2.18 6.64 -13.99
CA ASN A 607 1.36 6.61 -15.21
C ASN A 607 2.09 5.97 -16.40
N PRO A 608 3.30 6.43 -16.81
CA PRO A 608 4.02 5.76 -17.88
C PRO A 608 4.45 4.33 -17.52
N ALA A 609 4.74 4.04 -16.24
CA ALA A 609 5.05 2.69 -15.81
C ALA A 609 3.84 1.75 -15.95
N SER A 610 2.64 2.21 -15.57
CA SER A 610 1.38 1.45 -15.71
C SER A 610 1.01 1.22 -17.17
N ALA A 611 1.19 2.21 -18.05
CA ALA A 611 0.97 2.06 -19.48
C ALA A 611 1.89 0.98 -20.10
N GLN A 612 3.15 0.94 -19.68
CA GLN A 612 4.09 -0.12 -20.09
C GLN A 612 3.63 -1.52 -19.65
N MET A 613 3.04 -1.64 -18.45
CA MET A 613 2.57 -2.92 -17.91
C MET A 613 1.39 -3.52 -18.70
N VAL A 614 0.72 -2.73 -19.51
CA VAL A 614 -0.31 -3.20 -20.45
C VAL A 614 0.16 -3.13 -21.90
N SER A 615 1.47 -3.08 -22.11
CA SER A 615 2.12 -3.05 -23.43
C SER A 615 1.72 -1.86 -24.31
N MET A 616 1.30 -0.74 -23.71
CA MET A 616 1.03 0.49 -24.43
C MET A 616 2.31 1.28 -24.70
N ARG A 617 2.38 1.87 -25.87
CA ARG A 617 3.44 2.80 -26.23
C ARG A 617 3.12 4.19 -25.69
N VAL A 618 3.97 4.69 -24.81
CA VAL A 618 3.84 6.03 -24.22
C VAL A 618 4.29 7.08 -25.23
N VAL A 619 3.46 8.10 -25.42
CA VAL A 619 3.76 9.32 -26.18
C VAL A 619 3.55 10.52 -25.28
N ILE A 620 4.62 11.25 -24.99
CA ILE A 620 4.56 12.40 -24.09
C ILE A 620 3.92 13.59 -24.78
N VAL A 621 2.99 14.26 -24.10
CA VAL A 621 2.40 15.54 -24.49
C VAL A 621 3.07 16.64 -23.66
N GLU A 622 3.52 17.68 -24.30
CA GLU A 622 4.19 18.79 -23.63
C GLU A 622 3.22 19.62 -22.78
N CYS A 623 3.78 20.30 -21.78
CA CYS A 623 3.09 21.35 -21.02
C CYS A 623 3.59 22.73 -21.45
N ASP A 624 2.71 23.73 -21.38
CA ASP A 624 3.04 25.12 -21.65
C ASP A 624 3.84 25.75 -20.48
N LYS A 625 4.24 27.00 -20.63
CA LYS A 625 4.99 27.73 -19.60
C LYS A 625 4.17 28.00 -18.33
N GLY A 626 2.85 27.93 -18.41
CA GLY A 626 1.93 28.09 -17.27
C GLY A 626 1.68 26.78 -16.51
N GLY A 627 2.25 25.67 -16.97
CA GLY A 627 2.07 24.35 -16.38
C GLY A 627 0.81 23.63 -16.85
N ASN A 628 0.12 24.13 -17.89
CA ASN A 628 -1.03 23.47 -18.49
C ASN A 628 -0.59 22.51 -19.60
N VAL A 629 -1.44 21.55 -19.94
CA VAL A 629 -1.23 20.69 -21.11
C VAL A 629 -1.28 21.54 -22.39
N ASP A 630 -0.28 21.40 -23.24
CA ASP A 630 -0.29 22.04 -24.55
C ASP A 630 -1.35 21.38 -25.45
N LEU A 631 -2.49 22.06 -25.59
CA LEU A 631 -3.66 21.54 -26.32
C LEU A 631 -3.38 21.30 -27.79
N GLU A 632 -2.56 22.15 -28.44
CA GLU A 632 -2.23 21.99 -29.86
C GLU A 632 -1.28 20.82 -30.07
N ASP A 633 -0.30 20.60 -29.15
CA ASP A 633 0.55 19.43 -29.16
C ASP A 633 -0.26 18.15 -28.93
N LEU A 634 -1.22 18.18 -27.99
CA LEU A 634 -2.12 17.05 -27.73
C LEU A 634 -2.96 16.71 -28.96
N LYS A 635 -3.62 17.69 -29.60
CA LYS A 635 -4.46 17.48 -30.81
C LYS A 635 -3.62 16.91 -31.95
N ARG A 636 -2.43 17.44 -32.16
CA ARG A 636 -1.49 16.96 -33.17
C ARG A 636 -1.12 15.51 -32.94
N LYS A 637 -0.72 15.15 -31.72
CA LYS A 637 -0.30 13.78 -31.33
C LYS A 637 -1.47 12.79 -31.36
N ALA A 638 -2.68 13.24 -30.99
CA ALA A 638 -3.90 12.43 -31.13
C ALA A 638 -4.22 12.12 -32.58
N ALA A 639 -4.10 13.12 -33.47
CA ALA A 639 -4.28 12.93 -34.91
C ALA A 639 -3.20 12.04 -35.54
N GLU A 640 -1.94 12.18 -35.13
CA GLU A 640 -0.83 11.32 -35.55
C GLU A 640 -1.01 9.86 -35.08
N ALA A 641 -1.55 9.66 -33.87
CA ALA A 641 -1.86 8.32 -33.37
C ALA A 641 -3.04 7.67 -34.11
N GLY A 642 -4.05 8.47 -34.50
CA GLY A 642 -5.20 8.03 -35.29
C GLY A 642 -5.92 6.83 -34.69
N ASP A 643 -6.08 5.76 -35.48
CA ASP A 643 -6.72 4.49 -35.07
C ASP A 643 -5.89 3.65 -34.11
N ARG A 644 -4.66 4.07 -33.81
CA ARG A 644 -3.82 3.46 -32.78
C ARG A 644 -3.97 4.14 -31.41
N LEU A 645 -4.69 5.26 -31.30
CA LEU A 645 -4.89 5.93 -30.02
C LEU A 645 -5.74 5.05 -29.09
N SER A 646 -5.16 4.55 -28.01
CA SER A 646 -5.86 3.79 -26.97
C SER A 646 -6.46 4.72 -25.92
N CYS A 647 -5.63 5.54 -25.31
CA CYS A 647 -6.08 6.43 -24.23
C CYS A 647 -5.15 7.63 -24.02
N LEU A 648 -5.67 8.57 -23.22
CA LEU A 648 -4.91 9.59 -22.51
C LEU A 648 -4.89 9.23 -21.02
N MET A 649 -3.73 9.31 -20.35
CA MET A 649 -3.66 9.37 -18.89
C MET A 649 -3.37 10.81 -18.45
N ILE A 650 -4.25 11.40 -17.67
CA ILE A 650 -4.12 12.77 -17.17
C ILE A 650 -4.41 12.85 -15.67
N THR A 651 -3.59 13.57 -14.93
CA THR A 651 -3.85 13.92 -13.51
C THR A 651 -4.64 15.21 -13.45
N TYR A 652 -5.71 15.27 -12.65
CA TYR A 652 -6.54 16.46 -12.53
C TYR A 652 -6.98 16.74 -11.07
N PRO A 653 -6.84 18.00 -10.55
CA PRO A 653 -5.98 19.05 -11.11
C PRO A 653 -4.55 18.54 -11.34
N SER A 654 -3.78 19.23 -12.20
CA SER A 654 -2.47 18.75 -12.58
C SER A 654 -1.50 18.74 -11.39
N THR A 655 -0.44 17.92 -11.46
CA THR A 655 0.66 17.92 -10.49
C THR A 655 1.45 19.24 -10.44
N HIS A 656 1.17 20.18 -11.33
CA HIS A 656 1.65 21.56 -11.26
C HIS A 656 0.84 22.43 -10.27
N GLY A 657 -0.19 21.86 -9.62
CA GLY A 657 -1.06 22.58 -8.69
C GLY A 657 -2.05 23.52 -9.36
N VAL A 658 -2.41 23.27 -10.60
CA VAL A 658 -3.31 24.11 -11.39
C VAL A 658 -4.51 23.32 -11.94
N TYR A 659 -5.66 23.99 -12.03
CA TYR A 659 -6.82 23.48 -12.75
C TYR A 659 -6.70 23.83 -14.23
N GLU A 660 -6.59 22.82 -15.08
CA GLU A 660 -6.61 22.96 -16.54
C GLU A 660 -7.93 23.56 -17.00
N GLU A 661 -7.90 24.75 -17.63
CA GLU A 661 -9.09 25.40 -18.13
C GLU A 661 -9.76 24.59 -19.26
N ASN A 662 -8.93 23.97 -20.11
CA ASN A 662 -9.37 23.30 -21.34
C ASN A 662 -9.57 21.79 -21.16
N VAL A 663 -9.68 21.30 -19.93
CA VAL A 663 -9.72 19.84 -19.66
C VAL A 663 -10.84 19.12 -20.43
N ARG A 664 -12.02 19.73 -20.57
CA ARG A 664 -13.12 19.16 -21.36
C ARG A 664 -12.77 19.05 -22.84
N GLU A 665 -12.07 20.05 -23.38
CA GLU A 665 -11.61 20.04 -24.77
C GLU A 665 -10.52 19.00 -24.99
N ILE A 666 -9.64 18.84 -24.00
CA ILE A 666 -8.63 17.77 -23.97
C ILE A 666 -9.33 16.40 -24.06
N CYS A 667 -10.31 16.14 -23.20
CA CYS A 667 -11.07 14.89 -23.22
C CYS A 667 -11.79 14.66 -24.55
N ALA A 668 -12.47 15.69 -25.06
CA ALA A 668 -13.19 15.63 -26.33
C ALA A 668 -12.26 15.34 -27.53
N ALA A 669 -11.04 15.88 -27.53
CA ALA A 669 -10.06 15.61 -28.57
C ALA A 669 -9.64 14.13 -28.60
N ILE A 670 -9.50 13.49 -27.44
CA ILE A 670 -9.20 12.06 -27.34
C ILE A 670 -10.36 11.21 -27.84
N HIS A 671 -11.58 11.51 -27.39
CA HIS A 671 -12.79 10.79 -27.80
C HIS A 671 -13.05 10.92 -29.31
N ALA A 672 -12.74 12.08 -29.93
CA ALA A 672 -12.88 12.28 -31.37
C ALA A 672 -12.04 11.30 -32.19
N HIS A 673 -10.96 10.78 -31.66
CA HIS A 673 -10.11 9.74 -32.25
C HIS A 673 -10.41 8.33 -31.75
N GLY A 674 -11.49 8.14 -30.99
CA GLY A 674 -11.91 6.84 -30.45
C GLY A 674 -11.09 6.35 -29.23
N GLY A 675 -10.19 7.18 -28.70
CA GLY A 675 -9.45 6.90 -27.47
C GLY A 675 -10.30 7.08 -26.23
N GLN A 676 -9.86 6.50 -25.10
CA GLN A 676 -10.49 6.64 -23.78
C GLN A 676 -9.68 7.61 -22.90
N VAL A 677 -10.34 8.19 -21.90
CA VAL A 677 -9.68 9.09 -20.94
C VAL A 677 -9.55 8.41 -19.59
N TYR A 678 -8.32 8.12 -19.21
CA TYR A 678 -7.95 7.72 -17.85
C TYR A 678 -7.58 8.97 -17.05
N MET A 679 -8.35 9.30 -16.02
CA MET A 679 -8.03 10.40 -15.12
C MET A 679 -7.42 9.85 -13.82
N ASP A 680 -6.16 10.19 -13.56
CA ASP A 680 -5.49 9.88 -12.31
C ASP A 680 -6.16 10.62 -11.16
N GLY A 681 -6.72 9.88 -10.21
CA GLY A 681 -7.48 10.40 -9.08
C GLY A 681 -6.66 10.73 -7.85
N ALA A 682 -5.33 10.79 -7.95
CA ALA A 682 -4.46 11.17 -6.82
C ALA A 682 -4.84 12.53 -6.22
N ASN A 683 -5.29 13.47 -7.05
CA ASN A 683 -5.66 14.83 -6.68
C ASN A 683 -7.18 15.02 -6.48
N LEU A 684 -7.93 13.95 -6.26
CA LEU A 684 -9.39 14.01 -6.04
C LEU A 684 -9.78 14.89 -4.84
N ASN A 685 -8.87 15.09 -3.87
CA ASN A 685 -9.09 16.00 -2.72
C ASN A 685 -9.40 17.45 -3.13
N ALA A 686 -9.02 17.86 -4.33
CA ALA A 686 -9.36 19.17 -4.91
C ALA A 686 -10.68 19.16 -5.71
N GLN A 687 -11.36 18.03 -5.84
CA GLN A 687 -12.54 17.91 -6.71
C GLN A 687 -13.83 17.60 -5.96
N VAL A 688 -13.76 16.88 -4.83
CA VAL A 688 -14.96 16.41 -4.10
C VAL A 688 -15.93 17.56 -3.81
N GLY A 689 -17.16 17.44 -4.32
CA GLY A 689 -18.22 18.46 -4.17
C GLY A 689 -18.06 19.69 -5.06
N LEU A 690 -16.96 19.85 -5.79
CA LEU A 690 -16.71 20.97 -6.70
C LEU A 690 -16.74 20.57 -8.18
N ALA A 691 -16.27 19.37 -8.49
CA ALA A 691 -16.25 18.80 -9.83
C ALA A 691 -16.30 17.27 -9.73
N ARG A 692 -16.75 16.60 -10.82
CA ARG A 692 -16.77 15.14 -10.88
C ARG A 692 -15.98 14.66 -12.10
N PRO A 693 -15.03 13.74 -11.94
CA PRO A 693 -14.18 13.23 -13.03
C PRO A 693 -14.98 12.76 -14.25
N ALA A 694 -16.06 12.01 -14.05
CA ALA A 694 -16.88 11.51 -15.14
C ALA A 694 -17.59 12.63 -15.92
N ASP A 695 -18.03 13.71 -15.24
CA ASP A 695 -18.67 14.87 -15.90
C ASP A 695 -17.66 15.74 -16.66
N ILE A 696 -16.39 15.72 -16.25
CA ILE A 696 -15.29 16.38 -16.95
C ILE A 696 -15.03 15.70 -18.29
N GLY A 697 -15.17 14.37 -18.35
CA GLY A 697 -14.96 13.56 -19.55
C GLY A 697 -14.08 12.35 -19.34
N ALA A 698 -13.77 11.99 -18.09
CA ALA A 698 -13.05 10.75 -17.78
C ALA A 698 -13.93 9.52 -18.03
N ASP A 699 -13.37 8.48 -18.62
CA ASP A 699 -14.02 7.19 -18.82
C ASP A 699 -13.72 6.24 -17.67
N VAL A 700 -12.55 6.38 -17.05
CA VAL A 700 -12.11 5.67 -15.86
C VAL A 700 -11.22 6.56 -15.00
N SER A 701 -11.31 6.38 -13.68
CA SER A 701 -10.42 7.01 -12.71
C SER A 701 -10.20 6.07 -11.54
N HIS A 702 -8.97 6.00 -11.01
CA HIS A 702 -8.78 5.40 -9.71
C HIS A 702 -8.95 6.44 -8.59
N MET A 703 -9.31 5.96 -7.41
CA MET A 703 -9.45 6.78 -6.20
C MET A 703 -8.48 6.27 -5.15
N ASN A 704 -7.54 7.13 -4.74
CA ASN A 704 -6.66 6.80 -3.61
C ASN A 704 -7.42 7.03 -2.30
N LEU A 705 -8.06 5.98 -1.76
CA LEU A 705 -8.80 6.10 -0.49
C LEU A 705 -7.87 6.47 0.67
N HIS A 706 -6.59 6.13 0.56
CA HIS A 706 -5.52 6.51 1.49
C HIS A 706 -5.02 7.97 1.32
N LYS A 707 -5.69 8.77 0.50
CA LYS A 707 -5.48 10.22 0.33
C LYS A 707 -6.74 10.97 0.69
N THR A 708 -7.69 11.06 -0.25
CA THR A 708 -8.92 11.84 -0.12
C THR A 708 -9.87 11.33 0.97
N PHE A 709 -9.89 10.02 1.25
CA PHE A 709 -10.87 9.38 2.12
C PHE A 709 -10.27 8.73 3.38
N CYS A 710 -9.27 9.36 3.97
CA CYS A 710 -8.74 9.14 5.32
C CYS A 710 -8.12 7.77 5.64
N ILE A 711 -8.00 6.83 4.73
CA ILE A 711 -7.22 5.62 5.02
C ILE A 711 -5.77 6.03 5.31
N PRO A 712 -5.14 5.55 6.40
CA PRO A 712 -3.80 5.98 6.78
C PRO A 712 -2.73 5.51 5.80
N HIS A 713 -1.63 6.25 5.72
CA HIS A 713 -0.49 5.90 4.88
C HIS A 713 0.43 4.85 5.48
N GLY A 714 0.37 4.58 6.78
CA GLY A 714 1.03 3.47 7.46
C GLY A 714 2.53 3.30 7.16
N GLY A 715 3.26 4.38 6.97
CA GLY A 715 4.66 4.34 6.57
C GLY A 715 4.90 4.07 5.08
N GLY A 716 3.86 4.20 4.24
CA GLY A 716 3.92 3.94 2.79
C GLY A 716 2.90 2.90 2.33
N GLY A 717 1.80 2.81 2.97
CA GLY A 717 0.66 1.91 2.91
C GLY A 717 0.26 1.50 4.32
N PRO A 718 -0.96 1.04 4.57
CA PRO A 718 -1.88 0.32 3.68
C PRO A 718 -2.56 1.22 2.66
N GLY A 719 -2.80 0.68 1.47
CA GLY A 719 -3.41 1.38 0.36
C GLY A 719 -4.65 0.67 -0.18
N MET A 720 -5.51 1.49 -0.79
CA MET A 720 -6.68 1.04 -1.53
C MET A 720 -6.86 1.97 -2.72
N GLY A 721 -7.13 1.42 -3.90
CA GLY A 721 -7.23 2.19 -5.13
C GLY A 721 -8.37 1.71 -6.03
N PRO A 722 -9.64 1.75 -5.56
CA PRO A 722 -10.76 1.35 -6.39
C PRO A 722 -10.83 2.22 -7.65
N ILE A 723 -11.36 1.64 -8.74
CA ILE A 723 -11.61 2.36 -9.98
C ILE A 723 -13.08 2.62 -10.17
N GLY A 724 -13.41 3.86 -10.54
CA GLY A 724 -14.71 4.25 -11.08
C GLY A 724 -14.67 4.22 -12.59
N VAL A 725 -15.71 3.68 -13.22
CA VAL A 725 -15.79 3.53 -14.68
C VAL A 725 -17.14 3.95 -15.20
N LYS A 726 -17.18 4.46 -16.45
CA LYS A 726 -18.43 4.65 -17.18
C LYS A 726 -19.04 3.31 -17.62
N ALA A 727 -20.34 3.29 -17.85
CA ALA A 727 -21.12 2.10 -18.15
C ALA A 727 -20.53 1.20 -19.25
N HIS A 728 -19.92 1.79 -20.29
CA HIS A 728 -19.33 1.01 -21.39
C HIS A 728 -18.05 0.26 -21.01
N LEU A 729 -17.35 0.68 -19.92
CA LEU A 729 -16.17 0.00 -19.39
C LEU A 729 -16.51 -0.97 -18.24
N ALA A 730 -17.67 -0.85 -17.61
CA ALA A 730 -18.07 -1.69 -16.47
C ALA A 730 -17.99 -3.21 -16.74
N PRO A 731 -18.36 -3.72 -17.92
CA PRO A 731 -18.22 -5.14 -18.22
C PRO A 731 -16.77 -5.65 -18.26
N PHE A 732 -15.80 -4.75 -18.40
CA PHE A 732 -14.38 -5.10 -18.63
C PHE A 732 -13.48 -4.96 -17.39
N VAL A 733 -14.04 -4.55 -16.25
CA VAL A 733 -13.28 -4.51 -15.00
C VAL A 733 -12.99 -5.93 -14.49
N ALA A 734 -12.04 -6.02 -13.55
CA ALA A 734 -11.60 -7.30 -13.02
C ALA A 734 -12.76 -8.10 -12.37
N ASN A 735 -12.75 -9.41 -12.57
CA ASN A 735 -13.55 -10.38 -11.82
C ASN A 735 -12.63 -11.22 -10.93
N HIS A 736 -13.14 -12.29 -10.29
CA HIS A 736 -12.34 -13.09 -9.38
C HIS A 736 -12.64 -14.59 -9.56
N PRO A 737 -11.60 -15.47 -9.60
CA PRO A 737 -11.80 -16.90 -9.92
C PRO A 737 -12.49 -17.73 -8.84
N VAL A 738 -12.46 -17.25 -7.58
CA VAL A 738 -13.05 -17.97 -6.44
C VAL A 738 -14.38 -17.35 -6.02
N VAL A 739 -14.51 -16.03 -6.10
CA VAL A 739 -15.73 -15.29 -5.76
C VAL A 739 -16.13 -14.45 -6.97
N GLU A 740 -17.08 -14.95 -7.75
CA GLU A 740 -17.58 -14.21 -8.93
C GLU A 740 -18.25 -12.90 -8.49
N LEU A 741 -17.77 -11.77 -9.04
CA LEU A 741 -18.31 -10.45 -8.78
C LEU A 741 -19.48 -10.14 -9.72
N GLU A 742 -20.46 -9.39 -9.23
CA GLU A 742 -21.58 -8.91 -10.04
C GLU A 742 -21.19 -7.71 -10.88
N GLY A 743 -21.53 -7.71 -12.17
CA GLY A 743 -21.24 -6.61 -13.10
C GLY A 743 -20.13 -6.90 -14.12
N PRO A 744 -18.92 -7.30 -13.71
CA PRO A 744 -17.88 -7.73 -14.65
C PRO A 744 -18.29 -8.96 -15.46
N GLN A 745 -17.76 -9.09 -16.69
CA GLN A 745 -17.99 -10.30 -17.48
C GLN A 745 -17.39 -11.52 -16.78
N PRO A 746 -18.12 -12.67 -16.78
CA PRO A 746 -17.54 -13.94 -16.36
C PRO A 746 -16.27 -14.23 -17.16
N GLY A 747 -15.21 -14.67 -16.48
CA GLY A 747 -13.92 -14.95 -17.12
C GLY A 747 -12.97 -13.75 -17.25
N ASN A 748 -13.36 -12.54 -16.85
CA ASN A 748 -12.36 -11.50 -16.62
C ASN A 748 -11.43 -11.92 -15.49
N GLY A 749 -10.11 -11.79 -15.71
CA GLY A 749 -9.09 -12.15 -14.72
C GLY A 749 -9.05 -11.18 -13.54
N ALA A 750 -8.44 -11.65 -12.44
CA ALA A 750 -8.22 -10.85 -11.26
C ALA A 750 -6.98 -9.93 -11.41
N VAL A 751 -6.97 -8.82 -10.67
CA VAL A 751 -5.83 -7.91 -10.56
C VAL A 751 -5.20 -7.91 -9.15
N SER A 752 -5.89 -8.48 -8.16
CA SER A 752 -5.37 -8.72 -6.81
C SER A 752 -5.86 -10.06 -6.27
N ALA A 753 -5.22 -10.54 -5.19
CA ALA A 753 -5.50 -11.85 -4.61
C ALA A 753 -6.91 -11.95 -3.99
N ALA A 754 -7.45 -10.84 -3.48
CA ALA A 754 -8.76 -10.82 -2.84
C ALA A 754 -9.82 -10.11 -3.70
N PRO A 755 -11.10 -10.53 -3.63
CA PRO A 755 -12.17 -9.98 -4.47
C PRO A 755 -12.40 -8.48 -4.29
N TRP A 756 -12.22 -7.96 -3.08
CA TRP A 756 -12.43 -6.55 -2.71
C TRP A 756 -11.15 -5.88 -2.20
N GLY A 757 -9.98 -6.30 -2.70
CA GLY A 757 -8.71 -5.70 -2.36
C GLY A 757 -8.43 -5.71 -0.85
N SER A 758 -8.17 -4.55 -0.28
CA SER A 758 -7.89 -4.37 1.15
C SER A 758 -9.17 -4.07 1.94
N ALA A 759 -10.06 -5.04 2.05
CA ALA A 759 -11.43 -4.84 2.56
C ALA A 759 -11.49 -4.34 4.01
N THR A 760 -10.57 -4.76 4.89
CA THR A 760 -10.60 -4.37 6.33
C THR A 760 -10.49 -2.87 6.55
N ILE A 761 -9.88 -2.13 5.62
CA ILE A 761 -9.68 -0.68 5.77
C ILE A 761 -10.77 0.15 5.08
N LEU A 762 -11.71 -0.45 4.36
CA LEU A 762 -12.86 0.24 3.78
C LEU A 762 -13.77 0.92 4.82
N PRO A 763 -13.96 0.36 6.03
CA PRO A 763 -14.67 1.03 7.12
C PRO A 763 -14.19 2.45 7.40
N ILE A 764 -12.91 2.73 7.25
CA ILE A 764 -12.32 4.07 7.48
C ILE A 764 -12.95 5.10 6.53
N SER A 765 -12.93 4.81 5.24
CA SER A 765 -13.54 5.69 4.22
C SER A 765 -15.05 5.76 4.36
N TRP A 766 -15.70 4.65 4.71
CA TRP A 766 -17.13 4.63 4.98
C TRP A 766 -17.48 5.55 6.15
N MET A 767 -16.76 5.45 7.27
CA MET A 767 -16.94 6.31 8.45
C MET A 767 -16.74 7.78 8.10
N TYR A 768 -15.66 8.11 7.40
CA TYR A 768 -15.38 9.49 6.97
C TYR A 768 -16.52 10.07 6.14
N ILE A 769 -16.96 9.35 5.09
CA ILE A 769 -18.04 9.83 4.22
C ILE A 769 -19.37 9.93 5.01
N ALA A 770 -19.67 8.95 5.84
CA ALA A 770 -20.88 8.93 6.65
C ALA A 770 -20.96 10.11 7.65
N MET A 771 -19.81 10.47 8.25
CA MET A 771 -19.74 11.56 9.22
C MET A 771 -19.66 12.96 8.59
N MET A 772 -19.15 13.05 7.36
CA MET A 772 -19.07 14.29 6.60
C MET A 772 -20.34 14.56 5.77
N GLY A 773 -20.95 13.54 5.19
CA GLY A 773 -22.10 13.67 4.30
C GLY A 773 -21.89 14.68 3.17
N PRO A 774 -22.89 15.49 2.80
CA PRO A 774 -22.76 16.53 1.78
C PRO A 774 -21.67 17.58 2.09
N GLN A 775 -21.27 17.71 3.36
CA GLN A 775 -20.22 18.65 3.83
C GLN A 775 -18.80 18.21 3.47
N LEU A 776 -18.62 17.09 2.77
CA LEU A 776 -17.34 16.74 2.11
C LEU A 776 -16.82 17.87 1.20
N ARG A 777 -17.72 18.69 0.64
CA ARG A 777 -17.38 19.89 -0.11
C ARG A 777 -16.59 20.90 0.72
N ASP A 778 -16.95 21.09 1.98
CA ASP A 778 -16.24 22.04 2.87
C ASP A 778 -14.78 21.63 3.07
N ALA A 779 -14.50 20.32 3.17
CA ALA A 779 -13.14 19.80 3.25
C ALA A 779 -12.31 20.20 2.01
N THR A 780 -12.86 20.02 0.82
CA THR A 780 -12.19 20.42 -0.44
C THR A 780 -11.96 21.93 -0.51
N GLU A 781 -12.96 22.74 -0.13
CA GLU A 781 -12.84 24.21 -0.13
C GLU A 781 -11.76 24.70 0.85
N VAL A 782 -11.68 24.07 2.04
CA VAL A 782 -10.66 24.40 3.06
C VAL A 782 -9.27 23.93 2.63
N ALA A 783 -9.15 22.79 1.96
CA ALA A 783 -7.87 22.33 1.37
C ALA A 783 -7.34 23.35 0.34
N ILE A 784 -8.22 23.84 -0.55
CA ILE A 784 -7.85 24.89 -1.52
C ILE A 784 -7.50 26.21 -0.81
N LEU A 785 -8.24 26.57 0.25
CA LEU A 785 -7.94 27.76 1.06
C LEU A 785 -6.56 27.67 1.71
N GLY A 786 -6.23 26.53 2.32
CA GLY A 786 -4.93 26.27 2.95
C GLY A 786 -3.76 26.42 1.98
N ALA A 787 -3.87 25.81 0.80
CA ALA A 787 -2.84 25.89 -0.23
C ALA A 787 -2.64 27.34 -0.75
N ASN A 788 -3.73 28.07 -1.02
CA ASN A 788 -3.66 29.46 -1.44
C ASN A 788 -3.12 30.38 -0.34
N TYR A 789 -3.48 30.10 0.92
CA TYR A 789 -2.92 30.84 2.07
C TYR A 789 -1.41 30.67 2.16
N LEU A 790 -0.90 29.44 2.08
CA LEU A 790 0.56 29.21 2.08
C LEU A 790 1.24 29.83 0.88
N ALA A 791 0.69 29.67 -0.33
CA ALA A 791 1.22 30.27 -1.54
C ALA A 791 1.32 31.80 -1.44
N ASN A 792 0.31 32.47 -0.87
CA ASN A 792 0.31 33.91 -0.64
C ASN A 792 1.37 34.33 0.39
N ARG A 793 1.40 33.63 1.54
CA ARG A 793 2.32 33.98 2.66
C ARG A 793 3.79 33.75 2.31
N LEU A 794 4.09 32.74 1.47
CA LEU A 794 5.45 32.36 1.09
C LEU A 794 5.91 32.96 -0.23
N GLY A 795 4.99 33.36 -1.12
CA GLY A 795 5.27 33.80 -2.50
C GLY A 795 6.23 34.98 -2.63
N GLY A 796 6.26 35.87 -1.64
CA GLY A 796 7.21 36.99 -1.58
C GLY A 796 8.65 36.57 -1.25
N ALA A 797 8.84 35.43 -0.60
CA ALA A 797 10.14 34.90 -0.16
C ALA A 797 10.63 33.74 -1.07
N PHE A 798 9.70 32.93 -1.57
CA PHE A 798 9.92 31.80 -2.46
C PHE A 798 8.92 31.91 -3.62
N PRO A 799 9.34 32.19 -4.85
CA PRO A 799 8.42 32.33 -5.97
C PRO A 799 7.54 31.07 -6.14
N VAL A 800 6.23 31.27 -6.29
CA VAL A 800 5.31 30.20 -6.70
C VAL A 800 5.50 29.96 -8.18
N LEU A 801 5.87 28.73 -8.57
CA LEU A 801 6.28 28.44 -9.94
C LEU A 801 5.10 28.47 -10.92
N TYR A 802 3.98 27.86 -10.52
CA TYR A 802 2.78 27.79 -11.34
C TYR A 802 1.56 28.30 -10.58
N SER A 803 0.71 29.00 -11.29
CA SER A 803 -0.61 29.41 -10.81
C SER A 803 -1.60 29.38 -11.96
N GLY A 804 -2.85 29.05 -11.64
CA GLY A 804 -3.96 29.07 -12.58
C GLY A 804 -4.66 30.41 -12.65
N ARG A 805 -5.98 30.38 -12.88
CA ARG A 805 -6.84 31.58 -12.93
C ARG A 805 -6.58 32.52 -11.76
N ASN A 806 -6.58 33.82 -12.05
CA ASN A 806 -6.45 34.88 -11.05
C ASN A 806 -5.21 34.73 -10.12
N GLY A 807 -4.17 34.01 -10.55
CA GLY A 807 -2.99 33.78 -9.75
C GLY A 807 -3.23 32.78 -8.58
N ARG A 808 -4.29 31.97 -8.65
CA ARG A 808 -4.65 30.99 -7.62
C ARG A 808 -4.07 29.61 -7.92
N VAL A 809 -3.86 28.82 -6.86
CA VAL A 809 -3.47 27.42 -6.94
C VAL A 809 -4.62 26.50 -6.54
N ALA A 810 -4.54 25.22 -6.87
CA ALA A 810 -5.49 24.22 -6.43
C ALA A 810 -5.28 23.89 -4.92
N HIS A 811 -5.20 22.63 -4.53
CA HIS A 811 -4.98 22.18 -3.15
C HIS A 811 -3.50 22.05 -2.77
N GLU A 812 -2.60 22.36 -3.68
CA GLU A 812 -1.15 22.29 -3.52
C GLU A 812 -0.46 23.42 -4.31
N CYS A 813 0.77 23.74 -3.94
CA CYS A 813 1.56 24.74 -4.64
C CYS A 813 3.02 24.33 -4.76
N ILE A 814 3.72 24.84 -5.78
CA ILE A 814 5.14 24.57 -6.03
C ILE A 814 5.94 25.86 -5.81
N LEU A 815 6.90 25.80 -4.88
CA LEU A 815 7.88 26.87 -4.64
C LEU A 815 9.14 26.62 -5.45
N ASP A 816 9.60 27.64 -6.19
CA ASP A 816 10.81 27.60 -7.00
C ASP A 816 12.03 28.06 -6.20
N LEU A 817 12.94 27.13 -5.87
CA LEU A 817 14.16 27.43 -5.14
C LEU A 817 15.38 27.63 -6.06
N ARG A 818 15.25 27.44 -7.36
CA ARG A 818 16.35 27.57 -8.32
C ARG A 818 17.03 28.96 -8.32
N PRO A 819 16.28 30.08 -8.23
CA PRO A 819 16.91 31.40 -8.11
C PRO A 819 17.74 31.57 -6.81
N LEU A 820 17.23 31.02 -5.71
CA LEU A 820 17.92 31.05 -4.41
C LEU A 820 19.19 30.19 -4.45
N LYS A 821 19.12 29.02 -5.03
CA LYS A 821 20.26 28.11 -5.22
C LYS A 821 21.34 28.77 -6.07
N ALA A 822 20.98 29.44 -7.17
CA ALA A 822 21.92 30.15 -8.02
C ALA A 822 22.61 31.29 -7.29
N ALA A 823 21.95 31.97 -6.35
CA ALA A 823 22.46 33.11 -5.63
C ALA A 823 23.21 32.76 -4.33
N SER A 824 22.95 31.61 -3.71
CA SER A 824 23.52 31.25 -2.39
C SER A 824 24.24 29.90 -2.35
N GLY A 825 24.04 29.05 -3.36
CA GLY A 825 24.46 27.65 -3.31
C GLY A 825 23.54 26.74 -2.50
N ILE A 826 22.56 27.26 -1.75
CA ILE A 826 21.62 26.49 -0.92
C ILE A 826 20.57 25.83 -1.79
N SER A 827 20.47 24.50 -1.71
CA SER A 827 19.55 23.68 -2.50
C SER A 827 18.21 23.48 -1.81
N GLU A 828 17.24 22.97 -2.57
CA GLU A 828 15.96 22.49 -2.04
C GLU A 828 16.14 21.37 -1.01
N GLU A 829 17.16 20.54 -1.16
CA GLU A 829 17.49 19.49 -0.19
C GLU A 829 17.99 20.11 1.13
N ASP A 830 18.82 21.15 1.08
CA ASP A 830 19.29 21.85 2.29
C ASP A 830 18.13 22.46 3.07
N VAL A 831 17.18 23.08 2.37
CA VAL A 831 15.96 23.61 2.99
C VAL A 831 15.12 22.48 3.60
N ALA A 832 14.96 21.37 2.91
CA ALA A 832 14.22 20.21 3.41
C ALA A 832 14.86 19.62 4.68
N LYS A 833 16.18 19.43 4.69
CA LYS A 833 16.91 18.96 5.87
C LYS A 833 16.82 19.96 7.03
N ARG A 834 16.87 21.27 6.72
CA ARG A 834 16.74 22.31 7.74
C ARG A 834 15.36 22.35 8.42
N LEU A 835 14.28 22.05 7.68
CA LEU A 835 12.93 21.94 8.24
C LEU A 835 12.83 20.88 9.34
N MET A 836 13.64 19.83 9.31
CA MET A 836 13.70 18.81 10.36
C MET A 836 14.15 19.40 11.71
N ASP A 837 15.08 20.38 11.70
CA ASP A 837 15.48 21.11 12.92
C ASP A 837 14.35 21.98 13.49
N TYR A 838 13.42 22.43 12.63
CA TYR A 838 12.19 23.11 13.02
C TYR A 838 11.08 22.16 13.47
N GLY A 839 11.30 20.84 13.40
CA GLY A 839 10.34 19.79 13.78
C GLY A 839 9.26 19.55 12.71
N PHE A 840 9.63 19.64 11.43
CA PHE A 840 8.75 19.31 10.31
C PHE A 840 9.28 18.18 9.44
N HIS A 841 8.39 17.37 8.93
CA HIS A 841 8.64 16.63 7.71
C HIS A 841 8.67 17.63 6.54
N ALA A 842 9.67 17.57 5.70
CA ALA A 842 9.75 18.49 4.57
C ALA A 842 8.71 18.17 3.46
N PRO A 843 8.33 19.17 2.65
CA PRO A 843 7.56 18.97 1.43
C PRO A 843 8.25 18.05 0.43
N THR A 844 7.54 17.65 -0.61
CA THR A 844 8.11 16.85 -1.71
C THR A 844 9.15 17.67 -2.47
N MET A 845 10.33 17.09 -2.62
CA MET A 845 11.47 17.76 -3.27
C MET A 845 11.56 17.40 -4.75
N SER A 846 11.92 18.39 -5.58
CA SER A 846 12.29 18.20 -6.99
C SER A 846 11.26 17.41 -7.82
N PHE A 847 10.00 17.57 -7.51
CA PHE A 847 8.89 16.95 -8.24
C PHE A 847 7.72 17.95 -8.41
N PRO A 848 7.08 17.99 -9.57
CA PRO A 848 7.48 17.40 -10.85
C PRO A 848 8.64 18.14 -11.53
N VAL A 849 9.07 19.26 -10.98
CA VAL A 849 10.16 20.11 -11.51
C VAL A 849 11.39 20.04 -10.60
N PRO A 850 12.58 19.74 -11.13
CA PRO A 850 13.80 19.77 -10.33
C PRO A 850 14.08 21.13 -9.69
N GLY A 851 14.57 21.14 -8.46
CA GLY A 851 14.92 22.36 -7.73
C GLY A 851 13.74 23.09 -7.09
N THR A 852 12.63 22.39 -6.86
CA THR A 852 11.42 22.94 -6.28
C THR A 852 11.00 22.18 -5.00
N LEU A 853 10.08 22.80 -4.23
CA LEU A 853 9.35 22.15 -3.14
C LEU A 853 7.86 22.21 -3.46
N MET A 854 7.18 21.05 -3.44
CA MET A 854 5.75 20.95 -3.61
C MET A 854 5.08 20.76 -2.26
N ILE A 855 4.15 21.65 -1.94
CA ILE A 855 3.48 21.74 -0.63
C ILE A 855 2.00 21.47 -0.81
N GLU A 856 1.48 20.49 -0.08
CA GLU A 856 0.05 20.20 0.05
C GLU A 856 -0.32 20.22 1.54
N PRO A 857 -0.90 21.31 2.06
CA PRO A 857 -1.57 21.27 3.34
C PRO A 857 -2.94 20.61 3.17
N THR A 858 -3.34 19.79 4.13
CA THR A 858 -4.70 19.24 4.11
C THR A 858 -5.67 20.16 4.83
N GLU A 859 -6.96 19.96 4.62
CA GLU A 859 -8.01 20.68 5.34
C GLU A 859 -8.03 20.41 6.85
N SER A 860 -7.39 19.33 7.28
CA SER A 860 -7.33 18.92 8.70
C SER A 860 -6.26 19.65 9.50
N GLU A 861 -5.36 20.38 8.84
CA GLU A 861 -4.30 21.12 9.53
C GLU A 861 -4.80 22.46 10.07
N SER A 862 -4.50 22.74 11.33
CA SER A 862 -4.88 24.00 11.97
C SER A 862 -4.16 25.19 11.35
N LYS A 863 -4.82 26.36 11.38
CA LYS A 863 -4.15 27.62 10.99
C LYS A 863 -2.87 27.88 11.79
N ALA A 864 -2.86 27.54 13.07
CA ALA A 864 -1.66 27.67 13.91
C ALA A 864 -0.48 26.83 13.39
N GLU A 865 -0.74 25.61 12.90
CA GLU A 865 0.30 24.77 12.30
C GLU A 865 0.76 25.29 10.93
N LEU A 866 -0.18 25.78 10.11
CA LEU A 866 0.14 26.44 8.84
C LEU A 866 1.02 27.68 9.08
N ASP A 867 0.70 28.50 10.08
CA ASP A 867 1.49 29.68 10.44
C ASP A 867 2.88 29.29 10.98
N ARG A 868 2.96 28.21 11.78
CA ARG A 868 4.24 27.67 12.25
C ARG A 868 5.13 27.24 11.08
N PHE A 869 4.54 26.60 10.07
CA PHE A 869 5.27 26.22 8.85
C PHE A 869 5.74 27.46 8.06
N VAL A 870 4.88 28.45 7.90
CA VAL A 870 5.24 29.73 7.25
C VAL A 870 6.39 30.41 7.99
N GLU A 871 6.32 30.49 9.33
CA GLU A 871 7.41 31.08 10.15
C GLU A 871 8.73 30.32 9.97
N ALA A 872 8.69 28.99 9.96
CA ALA A 872 9.87 28.17 9.72
C ALA A 872 10.49 28.45 8.34
N MET A 873 9.67 28.47 7.29
CA MET A 873 10.14 28.75 5.92
C MET A 873 10.71 30.19 5.81
N LEU A 874 10.08 31.20 6.38
CA LEU A 874 10.57 32.58 6.37
C LEU A 874 11.86 32.74 7.19
N SER A 875 11.99 32.03 8.30
CA SER A 875 13.24 31.98 9.08
C SER A 875 14.36 31.31 8.26
N ILE A 876 14.10 30.20 7.58
CA ILE A 876 15.03 29.54 6.66
C ILE A 876 15.43 30.53 5.52
N ARG A 877 14.48 31.31 4.99
CA ARG A 877 14.79 32.32 3.98
C ARG A 877 15.76 33.40 4.51
N ALA A 878 15.60 33.81 5.77
CA ALA A 878 16.54 34.74 6.43
C ALA A 878 17.91 34.08 6.65
N GLU A 879 17.97 32.78 6.98
CA GLU A 879 19.24 32.05 7.08
C GLU A 879 19.94 31.97 5.70
N ILE A 880 19.19 31.75 4.60
CA ILE A 880 19.75 31.82 3.24
C ILE A 880 20.31 33.19 2.92
N ALA A 881 19.67 34.28 3.36
CA ALA A 881 20.19 35.62 3.17
C ALA A 881 21.55 35.83 3.86
N LYS A 882 21.76 35.33 5.07
CA LYS A 882 23.04 35.36 5.76
C LYS A 882 24.17 34.68 4.96
N VAL A 883 23.84 33.59 4.25
CA VAL A 883 24.79 32.93 3.34
C VAL A 883 25.07 33.79 2.10
N GLN A 884 24.03 34.40 1.51
CA GLN A 884 24.16 35.31 0.36
C GLN A 884 25.01 36.51 0.68
N ASP A 885 24.85 37.06 1.88
CA ASP A 885 25.55 38.25 2.35
C ASP A 885 26.99 37.96 2.88
N GLY A 886 27.37 36.67 2.92
CA GLY A 886 28.68 36.20 3.39
C GLY A 886 28.87 36.24 4.91
N GLU A 887 27.79 36.40 5.69
CA GLU A 887 27.80 36.26 7.15
C GLU A 887 28.17 34.84 7.57
N TRP A 888 27.59 33.84 6.82
CA TRP A 888 27.91 32.44 7.00
C TRP A 888 28.61 31.88 5.75
N PRO A 889 29.64 31.02 5.92
CA PRO A 889 30.26 30.32 4.78
C PRO A 889 29.26 29.43 4.05
N ALA A 890 29.38 29.37 2.72
CA ALA A 890 28.48 28.57 1.88
C ALA A 890 28.52 27.08 2.18
N ASP A 891 29.66 26.55 2.62
CA ASP A 891 29.90 25.14 2.90
C ASP A 891 29.80 24.76 4.40
N ASN A 892 29.59 25.75 5.29
CA ASN A 892 29.52 25.53 6.73
C ASN A 892 28.53 26.50 7.39
N ASN A 893 27.24 26.17 7.32
CA ASN A 893 26.14 26.94 7.87
C ASN A 893 25.03 26.00 8.34
N PRO A 894 23.99 26.46 9.07
CA PRO A 894 22.94 25.62 9.61
C PRO A 894 22.15 24.80 8.55
N LEU A 895 22.07 25.31 7.29
CA LEU A 895 21.31 24.67 6.23
C LEU A 895 22.03 23.42 5.66
N VAL A 896 23.31 23.62 5.29
CA VAL A 896 24.09 22.49 4.72
C VAL A 896 24.51 21.45 5.75
N ARG A 897 24.49 21.82 7.05
CA ARG A 897 24.81 20.93 8.17
C ARG A 897 23.59 20.28 8.80
N ALA A 898 22.39 20.70 8.40
CA ALA A 898 21.13 20.11 8.88
C ALA A 898 20.93 18.66 8.37
N PRO A 899 20.19 17.83 9.13
CA PRO A 899 19.64 18.10 10.45
C PRO A 899 20.69 17.94 11.56
N HIS A 900 20.48 18.63 12.68
CA HIS A 900 21.35 18.58 13.84
C HIS A 900 20.84 17.58 14.87
N THR A 901 21.72 16.68 15.32
CA THR A 901 21.40 15.67 16.33
C THR A 901 21.83 16.10 17.73
N LEU A 902 21.39 15.38 18.77
CA LEU A 902 21.87 15.56 20.13
C LEU A 902 23.41 15.38 20.22
N ALA A 903 23.97 14.44 19.46
CA ALA A 903 25.41 14.20 19.40
C ALA A 903 26.22 15.39 18.89
N ASP A 904 25.63 16.27 18.08
CA ASP A 904 26.28 17.48 17.60
C ASP A 904 26.54 18.51 18.73
N VAL A 905 25.64 18.57 19.70
CA VAL A 905 25.69 19.61 20.78
C VAL A 905 26.40 19.17 22.03
N ILE A 906 26.67 17.86 22.19
CA ILE A 906 27.39 17.29 23.35
C ILE A 906 28.92 17.47 23.19
N GLY A 907 29.40 17.50 21.94
CA GLY A 907 30.82 17.64 21.62
C GLY A 907 31.33 19.10 21.58
N GLU A 908 32.57 19.27 21.10
CA GLU A 908 33.08 20.60 20.81
C GLU A 908 32.29 21.23 19.64
N TRP A 909 31.92 22.52 19.83
CA TRP A 909 31.19 23.25 18.81
C TRP A 909 32.18 24.18 18.05
N ASP A 910 32.58 23.76 16.88
CA ASP A 910 33.55 24.44 15.99
C ASP A 910 32.92 25.17 14.78
N ARG A 911 31.60 25.32 14.80
CA ARG A 911 30.82 25.89 13.70
C ARG A 911 30.65 27.40 13.81
N PRO A 912 30.60 28.16 12.67
CA PRO A 912 30.50 29.61 12.68
C PRO A 912 29.14 30.19 13.09
N TYR A 913 28.23 29.37 13.59
CA TYR A 913 26.92 29.73 14.11
C TYR A 913 26.73 29.13 15.51
N SER A 914 25.81 29.68 16.28
CA SER A 914 25.58 29.25 17.65
C SER A 914 24.79 27.93 17.70
N ILE A 915 24.91 27.19 18.82
CA ILE A 915 24.08 26.00 19.11
C ILE A 915 22.58 26.37 19.06
N ALA A 916 22.21 27.55 19.57
CA ALA A 916 20.80 27.96 19.55
C ALA A 916 20.28 28.16 18.13
N GLU A 917 21.05 28.77 17.23
CA GLU A 917 20.70 28.86 15.81
C GLU A 917 20.61 27.48 15.15
N ALA A 918 21.45 26.54 15.55
CA ALA A 918 21.41 25.17 15.03
C ALA A 918 20.15 24.41 15.43
N VAL A 919 19.89 24.26 16.73
CA VAL A 919 18.94 23.26 17.25
C VAL A 919 17.64 23.82 17.82
N THR A 920 17.59 25.13 18.12
CA THR A 920 16.39 25.81 18.61
C THR A 920 16.08 27.09 17.82
N PRO A 921 15.96 26.97 16.48
CA PRO A 921 15.85 28.15 15.61
C PRO A 921 14.51 28.89 15.73
N SER A 922 13.52 28.33 16.39
CA SER A 922 12.22 28.95 16.64
C SER A 922 11.78 28.81 18.11
N ALA A 923 10.76 29.57 18.50
CA ALA A 923 10.14 29.45 19.82
C ALA A 923 9.55 28.06 20.05
N HIS A 924 8.89 27.51 19.03
CA HIS A 924 8.33 26.14 19.07
C HIS A 924 9.44 25.10 19.25
N ALA A 925 10.50 25.15 18.44
CA ALA A 925 11.62 24.22 18.54
C ALA A 925 12.34 24.31 19.91
N ARG A 926 12.27 25.48 20.57
CA ARG A 926 12.82 25.65 21.93
C ARG A 926 11.96 24.96 22.99
N ALA A 927 10.63 25.02 22.83
CA ALA A 927 9.68 24.43 23.76
C ALA A 927 9.46 22.92 23.54
N HIS A 928 9.47 22.49 22.26
CA HIS A 928 9.07 21.15 21.81
C HIS A 928 10.09 20.60 20.81
N LYS A 929 11.38 20.47 21.24
CA LYS A 929 12.44 20.01 20.34
C LYS A 929 12.24 18.55 19.95
N TYR A 930 12.09 18.33 18.62
CA TYR A 930 12.31 17.03 18.01
C TYR A 930 13.81 16.86 17.70
N TRP A 931 14.38 15.74 18.09
CA TRP A 931 15.76 15.40 17.81
C TRP A 931 15.84 14.35 16.70
N PRO A 932 16.32 14.70 15.49
CA PRO A 932 16.61 13.70 14.48
C PRO A 932 17.56 12.62 15.02
N ALA A 933 17.29 11.38 14.69
CA ALA A 933 18.07 10.25 15.20
C ALA A 933 19.47 10.18 14.59
N VAL A 934 19.64 10.67 13.37
CA VAL A 934 20.90 10.69 12.62
C VAL A 934 21.09 12.06 11.94
N ASN A 935 22.33 12.42 11.62
CA ASN A 935 22.62 13.54 10.74
C ASN A 935 22.24 13.21 9.28
N ARG A 936 22.57 14.15 8.36
CA ARG A 936 22.36 13.97 6.93
C ARG A 936 22.94 12.65 6.45
N VAL A 937 22.10 11.82 5.85
CA VAL A 937 22.48 10.48 5.37
C VAL A 937 23.29 10.59 4.09
N ASP A 938 24.41 9.87 4.01
CA ASP A 938 25.24 9.75 2.81
C ASP A 938 24.64 8.74 1.84
N ASN A 939 23.84 9.24 0.91
CA ASN A 939 23.21 8.41 -0.12
C ASN A 939 24.22 7.81 -1.11
N VAL A 940 25.30 8.55 -1.42
CA VAL A 940 26.33 8.10 -2.36
C VAL A 940 27.14 6.93 -1.78
N TYR A 941 27.51 7.03 -0.50
CA TYR A 941 28.15 5.93 0.20
C TYR A 941 27.26 4.67 0.21
N GLY A 942 25.98 4.82 0.56
CA GLY A 942 25.03 3.70 0.63
C GLY A 942 24.81 3.01 -0.73
N ASP A 943 24.79 3.77 -1.84
CA ASP A 943 24.65 3.20 -3.19
C ASP A 943 25.93 2.47 -3.65
N ARG A 944 27.10 2.93 -3.22
CA ARG A 944 28.37 2.28 -3.55
C ARG A 944 28.68 1.06 -2.68
N ASN A 945 28.15 1.02 -1.46
CA ASN A 945 28.37 -0.02 -0.47
C ASN A 945 27.04 -0.64 -0.07
N LEU A 946 26.33 -1.21 -1.04
CA LEU A 946 24.99 -1.73 -0.85
C LEU A 946 24.95 -2.88 0.16
N PHE A 947 24.25 -2.66 1.27
CA PHE A 947 23.98 -3.65 2.29
C PHE A 947 22.52 -3.51 2.75
N CYS A 948 21.72 -4.58 2.63
CA CYS A 948 20.26 -4.54 2.79
C CYS A 948 19.75 -5.60 3.77
N ALA A 949 20.52 -5.86 4.82
CA ALA A 949 20.19 -6.79 5.90
C ALA A 949 20.53 -6.15 7.25
N CYS A 950 20.16 -6.80 8.36
CA CYS A 950 20.55 -6.34 9.70
C CYS A 950 22.07 -6.36 9.85
N VAL A 951 22.62 -5.29 10.42
CA VAL A 951 24.07 -5.17 10.59
C VAL A 951 24.56 -6.23 11.60
N PRO A 952 25.53 -7.08 11.24
CA PRO A 952 26.05 -8.09 12.14
C PRO A 952 26.58 -7.47 13.45
N VAL A 953 26.37 -8.15 14.58
CA VAL A 953 26.79 -7.69 15.92
C VAL A 953 28.29 -7.41 15.99
N ASP A 954 29.08 -8.20 15.29
CA ASP A 954 30.53 -8.01 15.24
C ASP A 954 30.98 -6.69 14.61
N ALA A 955 30.13 -6.07 13.77
CA ALA A 955 30.37 -4.75 13.22
C ALA A 955 30.26 -3.59 14.24
N TYR A 956 29.74 -3.87 15.44
CA TYR A 956 29.63 -2.92 16.55
C TYR A 956 30.71 -3.10 17.62
N ARG A 957 31.70 -3.99 17.39
CA ARG A 957 32.75 -4.31 18.37
C ARG A 957 33.98 -3.39 18.31
N ASP A 958 34.02 -2.43 17.41
CA ASP A 958 35.16 -1.49 17.28
C ASP A 958 35.03 -0.23 18.14
#